data_c635eb669859aa6b1745c759f1fe8d18
#
_entry.id   c635eb669859aa6b1745c759f1fe8d18
#
_cell.length_a   1.000
_cell.length_b   1.000
_cell.length_c   1.000
_cell.angle_alpha   90.00
_cell.angle_beta   90.00
_cell.angle_gamma   90.00
#
_symmetry.space_group_name_H-M   'P 1'
#
loop_
_entity.id
_entity.type
_entity.pdbx_description
1 polymer ?
#
loop_
_entity_poly.entity_id
_entity_poly.type
_entity_poly.pdbx_seq_one_letter_code
_entity_poly.pdbx_strand_id
1 'polypeptide(L)'
;MFLSMNWISDFVDLSGLDKVELIHQFSLSTAEVENEIFYKGSDLSGVVVAEIKSIENHPESKKLHLLKVDAGDSELVDVVCGAPNVRVGMKTAFAKVGAKLGEITIAPRPLAGYTSYGMCCSEAEIGISDDNSGIMDITDDVANGTDIKELYQIDDIVFEVDNKSLTNRPDLWGHYGIAREFAALAGRELKPLEVEDLTAYNELAKVDMKIEDPLCQRYSCLQVENIKRNVSPVNMRIRLYYCGLRGINFLADLTNYLMLEMGQPMHAFDSRKVEKIRIKRFDKPFVFRTLDGVDRNIDENTLMICNDNTPVAIAGIMGGIDSEIVDDTTTLTLESATFNAVSVRKSTVRLAHRTDASIRYEKCLDPEMTTVAIARFVKLLKTYDSDIKVVSSLTDEYAFHYEKVTLEFDKAFVDRYTGIEISNDRIVKTLESLGFGVQLAGDDFTVTVPSWRATKDVTIKADIIEEITRIYGYDNFAVHTTRSPLYPVRTGELKSNEDKIKDILVQRYNLHEVHSYVWAYNDELKALGIEVENNVKLANATNPNIETIRNSIIPTQLCQVKSNTSYSSDFGIFEIGRVVKGLDENNLCIEQKKLAITLFSKTKDIKTLYFELRDMLVVLAEDIKHKSLGFKKAEPTHSYEHPVNLYTIMIDNEEIGTIGIVHPTVGKKLDKKASVVFAEIDMNAFTDAQTAPIVYDEPSKFPPIDYDISVVVPEKLFFEDLSKCWIGKGEGILKGTKIVDTYDTDTVHSITIRFEFSSAERTLASAEVQTVMDEIIANLAKIGVNLR
;
A
#
# COMPACT_ATOMS: atom_id res chain seq x y z
N MET A 1 -4.44 14.50 -6.97
CA MET A 1 -4.49 15.24 -8.28
C MET A 1 -5.45 16.41 -8.13
N PHE A 2 -4.99 17.63 -8.44
CA PHE A 2 -5.84 18.83 -8.37
C PHE A 2 -6.72 18.99 -9.62
N LEU A 3 -7.98 19.37 -9.40
CA LEU A 3 -9.01 19.54 -10.43
C LEU A 3 -9.71 20.90 -10.26
N SER A 4 -9.93 21.59 -11.38
CA SER A 4 -10.57 22.90 -11.48
C SER A 4 -12.03 22.75 -11.89
N MET A 5 -12.96 23.31 -11.11
CA MET A 5 -14.38 23.32 -11.46
C MET A 5 -14.70 24.21 -12.66
N ASN A 6 -13.93 25.27 -12.87
CA ASN A 6 -14.07 26.09 -14.08
C ASN A 6 -13.69 25.29 -15.33
N TRP A 7 -12.61 24.50 -15.26
CA TRP A 7 -12.18 23.64 -16.38
C TRP A 7 -13.19 22.53 -16.67
N ILE A 8 -13.72 21.89 -15.62
CA ILE A 8 -14.81 20.90 -15.73
C ILE A 8 -16.05 21.54 -16.37
N SER A 9 -16.38 22.78 -16.02
CA SER A 9 -17.53 23.50 -16.54
C SER A 9 -17.44 23.87 -18.04
N ASP A 10 -16.25 23.82 -18.64
CA ASP A 10 -16.11 23.93 -20.11
C ASP A 10 -16.81 22.77 -20.83
N PHE A 11 -16.81 21.57 -20.23
CA PHE A 11 -17.32 20.34 -20.82
C PHE A 11 -18.72 19.93 -20.36
N VAL A 12 -19.21 20.50 -19.25
CA VAL A 12 -20.56 20.25 -18.74
C VAL A 12 -21.14 21.54 -18.17
N ASP A 13 -22.42 21.80 -18.47
CA ASP A 13 -23.12 22.98 -17.92
C ASP A 13 -23.53 22.71 -16.46
N LEU A 14 -22.77 23.26 -15.52
CA LEU A 14 -23.03 23.21 -14.08
C LEU A 14 -23.67 24.47 -13.52
N SER A 15 -24.21 25.37 -14.39
CA SER A 15 -24.85 26.58 -13.96
C SER A 15 -26.08 26.28 -13.10
N GLY A 16 -26.26 27.08 -12.03
CA GLY A 16 -27.36 26.92 -11.09
C GLY A 16 -27.27 25.75 -10.12
N LEU A 17 -26.17 24.96 -10.15
CA LEU A 17 -25.93 23.87 -9.22
C LEU A 17 -24.90 24.29 -8.16
N ASP A 18 -25.02 23.71 -6.96
CA ASP A 18 -24.01 23.86 -5.92
C ASP A 18 -22.80 22.98 -6.27
N LYS A 19 -21.69 23.63 -6.65
CA LYS A 19 -20.47 22.93 -7.06
C LYS A 19 -19.81 22.15 -5.90
N VAL A 20 -19.94 22.62 -4.66
CA VAL A 20 -19.39 21.95 -3.48
C VAL A 20 -20.17 20.66 -3.18
N GLU A 21 -21.48 20.73 -3.26
CA GLU A 21 -22.34 19.54 -3.11
C GLU A 21 -22.07 18.51 -4.21
N LEU A 22 -21.84 18.95 -5.45
CA LEU A 22 -21.45 18.04 -6.55
C LEU A 22 -20.09 17.37 -6.31
N ILE A 23 -19.10 18.10 -5.76
CA ILE A 23 -17.80 17.52 -5.35
C ILE A 23 -18.02 16.48 -4.27
N HIS A 24 -18.89 16.74 -3.30
CA HIS A 24 -19.24 15.76 -2.26
C HIS A 24 -19.89 14.51 -2.84
N GLN A 25 -20.88 14.66 -3.74
CA GLN A 25 -21.50 13.54 -4.45
C GLN A 25 -20.50 12.74 -5.29
N PHE A 26 -19.55 13.41 -5.95
CA PHE A 26 -18.45 12.76 -6.67
C PHE A 26 -17.58 11.92 -5.72
N SER A 27 -17.27 12.45 -4.53
CA SER A 27 -16.50 11.72 -3.51
C SER A 27 -17.23 10.46 -3.04
N LEU A 28 -18.54 10.50 -2.88
CA LEU A 28 -19.36 9.36 -2.44
C LEU A 28 -19.58 8.29 -3.52
N SER A 29 -19.47 8.65 -4.80
CA SER A 29 -19.87 7.78 -5.91
C SER A 29 -18.73 7.33 -6.82
N THR A 30 -17.62 8.05 -6.86
CA THR A 30 -16.61 7.87 -7.92
C THR A 30 -15.18 7.73 -7.37
N ALA A 31 -14.70 8.74 -6.63
CA ALA A 31 -13.32 8.74 -6.12
C ALA A 31 -13.19 9.66 -4.90
N GLU A 32 -12.43 9.24 -3.92
CA GLU A 32 -12.18 9.98 -2.68
C GLU A 32 -11.60 11.36 -2.96
N VAL A 33 -12.26 12.39 -2.44
CA VAL A 33 -11.77 13.76 -2.44
C VAL A 33 -11.13 14.04 -1.10
N GLU A 34 -9.89 14.56 -1.11
CA GLU A 34 -9.19 14.98 0.09
C GLU A 34 -9.95 16.08 0.83
N ASN A 35 -9.71 16.23 2.13
CA ASN A 35 -10.55 17.04 3.01
C ASN A 35 -10.54 18.56 2.73
N GLU A 36 -9.77 19.04 1.74
CA GLU A 36 -9.59 20.46 1.50
C GLU A 36 -10.10 20.88 0.12
N ILE A 37 -11.00 21.87 0.13
CA ILE A 37 -11.51 22.54 -1.07
C ILE A 37 -10.92 23.96 -1.08
N PHE A 38 -10.23 24.30 -2.17
CA PHE A 38 -9.54 25.59 -2.31
C PHE A 38 -10.40 26.56 -3.11
N TYR A 39 -10.77 27.66 -2.47
CA TYR A 39 -11.47 28.79 -3.12
C TYR A 39 -10.44 29.77 -3.64
N LYS A 40 -10.01 29.59 -4.91
CA LYS A 40 -9.04 30.47 -5.55
C LYS A 40 -9.67 31.84 -5.84
N GLY A 41 -8.85 32.89 -5.72
CA GLY A 41 -9.28 34.28 -5.99
C GLY A 41 -10.22 34.91 -4.97
N SER A 42 -10.77 34.17 -4.00
CA SER A 42 -11.75 34.65 -3.03
C SER A 42 -11.26 35.82 -2.16
N ASP A 43 -9.97 35.90 -1.94
CA ASP A 43 -9.24 36.89 -1.14
C ASP A 43 -8.62 38.01 -1.98
N LEU A 44 -8.91 38.05 -3.31
CA LEU A 44 -8.48 39.07 -4.24
C LEU A 44 -9.65 40.01 -4.54
N SER A 45 -9.47 41.34 -4.39
CA SER A 45 -10.46 42.35 -4.78
C SER A 45 -9.82 43.72 -5.03
N GLY A 46 -10.45 44.54 -5.91
CA GLY A 46 -10.01 45.89 -6.21
C GLY A 46 -8.71 45.98 -7.05
N VAL A 47 -8.43 44.92 -7.79
CA VAL A 47 -7.32 44.85 -8.74
C VAL A 47 -7.87 45.06 -10.15
N VAL A 48 -7.34 46.04 -10.84
CA VAL A 48 -7.83 46.45 -12.17
C VAL A 48 -6.70 46.50 -13.19
N VAL A 49 -7.07 46.41 -14.47
CA VAL A 49 -6.12 46.70 -15.56
C VAL A 49 -5.75 48.18 -15.55
N ALA A 50 -4.47 48.50 -15.54
CA ALA A 50 -4.02 49.88 -15.58
C ALA A 50 -2.81 50.02 -16.55
N GLU A 51 -2.74 51.17 -17.20
CA GLU A 51 -1.67 51.50 -18.15
C GLU A 51 -0.64 52.45 -17.57
N ILE A 52 0.64 52.19 -17.74
CA ILE A 52 1.73 53.07 -17.33
C ILE A 52 1.89 54.20 -18.35
N LYS A 53 1.50 55.43 -17.98
CA LYS A 53 1.56 56.60 -18.88
C LYS A 53 2.91 57.31 -18.87
N SER A 54 3.61 57.34 -17.75
CA SER A 54 4.96 57.89 -17.65
C SER A 54 5.82 57.16 -16.61
N ILE A 55 7.13 57.21 -16.81
CA ILE A 55 8.13 56.61 -15.92
C ILE A 55 9.22 57.66 -15.68
N GLU A 56 9.55 57.93 -14.44
CA GLU A 56 10.70 58.74 -14.03
C GLU A 56 11.60 57.90 -13.10
N ASN A 57 12.91 58.06 -13.21
CA ASN A 57 13.81 57.38 -12.27
C ASN A 57 13.74 58.04 -10.90
N HIS A 58 13.72 57.21 -9.88
CA HIS A 58 13.72 57.76 -8.49
C HIS A 58 15.04 58.46 -8.19
N PRO A 59 15.04 59.75 -7.66
CA PRO A 59 16.27 60.51 -7.52
C PRO A 59 17.28 59.92 -6.54
N GLU A 60 16.81 59.15 -5.53
CA GLU A 60 17.66 58.61 -4.48
C GLU A 60 17.80 57.07 -4.56
N SER A 61 17.18 56.42 -5.56
CA SER A 61 17.22 54.95 -5.70
C SER A 61 17.49 54.51 -7.12
N LYS A 62 18.48 53.66 -7.30
CA LYS A 62 18.80 53.06 -8.61
C LYS A 62 17.83 51.96 -9.05
N LYS A 63 16.96 51.51 -8.15
CA LYS A 63 16.02 50.38 -8.39
C LYS A 63 14.55 50.80 -8.45
N LEU A 64 14.24 52.03 -7.98
CA LEU A 64 12.85 52.49 -7.92
C LEU A 64 12.54 53.40 -9.09
N HIS A 65 11.32 53.32 -9.59
CA HIS A 65 10.74 54.17 -10.62
C HIS A 65 9.50 54.89 -10.04
N LEU A 66 9.31 56.11 -10.44
CA LEU A 66 8.08 56.89 -10.19
C LEU A 66 7.18 56.81 -11.42
N LEU A 67 6.01 56.20 -11.26
CA LEU A 67 5.09 55.94 -12.33
C LEU A 67 3.85 56.84 -12.21
N LYS A 68 3.32 57.27 -13.36
CA LYS A 68 1.93 57.76 -13.49
C LYS A 68 1.13 56.70 -14.16
N VAL A 69 0.10 56.17 -13.47
CA VAL A 69 -0.66 55.04 -13.87
C VAL A 69 -2.12 55.44 -14.12
N ASP A 70 -2.65 55.10 -15.28
CA ASP A 70 -4.05 55.27 -15.63
C ASP A 70 -4.85 53.98 -15.28
N ALA A 71 -5.56 54.03 -14.16
CA ALA A 71 -6.37 52.94 -13.65
C ALA A 71 -7.90 53.06 -14.02
N GLY A 72 -8.20 53.83 -15.08
CA GLY A 72 -9.55 54.08 -15.54
C GLY A 72 -10.30 55.16 -14.76
N ASP A 73 -9.62 55.83 -13.83
CA ASP A 73 -10.19 56.98 -13.06
C ASP A 73 -9.93 58.29 -13.80
N SER A 74 -10.54 59.40 -13.33
CA SER A 74 -10.39 60.73 -13.96
C SER A 74 -8.98 61.31 -13.83
N GLU A 75 -8.19 60.81 -12.86
CA GLU A 75 -6.83 61.29 -12.58
C GLU A 75 -5.82 60.17 -12.60
N LEU A 76 -4.59 60.44 -13.03
CA LEU A 76 -3.50 59.48 -12.99
C LEU A 76 -3.04 59.26 -11.56
N VAL A 77 -2.74 58.02 -11.23
CA VAL A 77 -2.29 57.61 -9.92
C VAL A 77 -0.77 57.60 -9.81
N ASP A 78 -0.20 58.21 -8.74
CA ASP A 78 1.22 58.19 -8.43
C ASP A 78 1.59 56.84 -7.75
N VAL A 79 2.56 56.15 -8.37
CA VAL A 79 2.98 54.80 -7.91
C VAL A 79 4.50 54.74 -7.89
N VAL A 80 5.05 54.17 -6.81
CA VAL A 80 6.47 53.86 -6.71
C VAL A 80 6.63 52.34 -6.98
N CYS A 81 7.36 51.97 -8.04
CA CYS A 81 7.55 50.59 -8.45
C CYS A 81 9.04 50.21 -8.56
N GLY A 82 9.39 49.01 -8.08
CA GLY A 82 10.75 48.46 -8.16
C GLY A 82 10.94 47.39 -9.21
N ALA A 83 9.90 47.09 -10.01
CA ALA A 83 9.98 46.03 -11.01
C ALA A 83 10.89 46.40 -12.18
N PRO A 84 11.68 45.44 -12.70
CA PRO A 84 12.67 45.74 -13.76
C PRO A 84 12.03 45.84 -15.17
N ASN A 85 10.80 45.38 -15.35
CA ASN A 85 10.14 45.24 -16.65
C ASN A 85 9.19 46.42 -16.98
N VAL A 86 9.14 47.46 -16.15
CA VAL A 86 8.26 48.63 -16.37
C VAL A 86 8.58 49.35 -17.68
N ARG A 87 7.54 49.68 -18.47
CA ARG A 87 7.67 50.46 -19.71
C ARG A 87 6.45 51.34 -19.94
N VAL A 88 6.60 52.47 -20.57
CA VAL A 88 5.50 53.35 -20.98
C VAL A 88 4.58 52.62 -21.97
N GLY A 89 3.27 52.70 -21.76
CA GLY A 89 2.28 52.03 -22.57
C GLY A 89 2.01 50.58 -22.16
N MET A 90 2.73 50.03 -21.14
CA MET A 90 2.47 48.71 -20.58
C MET A 90 1.16 48.72 -19.79
N LYS A 91 0.27 47.76 -20.06
CA LYS A 91 -0.87 47.42 -19.21
C LYS A 91 -0.45 46.37 -18.21
N THR A 92 -0.88 46.54 -16.96
CA THR A 92 -0.52 45.66 -15.84
C THR A 92 -1.68 45.50 -14.86
N ALA A 93 -1.64 44.48 -14.01
CA ALA A 93 -2.56 44.37 -12.87
C ALA A 93 -2.19 45.43 -11.81
N PHE A 94 -3.14 46.27 -11.44
CA PHE A 94 -2.97 47.38 -10.50
C PHE A 94 -3.94 47.25 -9.33
N ALA A 95 -3.39 47.08 -8.14
CA ALA A 95 -4.15 47.07 -6.90
C ALA A 95 -4.38 48.53 -6.42
N LYS A 96 -5.65 48.96 -6.48
CA LYS A 96 -6.08 50.28 -5.98
C LYS A 96 -5.95 50.36 -4.45
N VAL A 97 -5.91 51.59 -3.90
CA VAL A 97 -6.03 51.77 -2.44
C VAL A 97 -7.33 51.14 -1.94
N GLY A 98 -7.24 50.31 -0.92
CA GLY A 98 -8.35 49.49 -0.40
C GLY A 98 -8.47 48.10 -1.03
N ALA A 99 -7.71 47.79 -2.08
CA ALA A 99 -7.65 46.46 -2.68
C ALA A 99 -7.16 45.41 -1.68
N LYS A 100 -7.62 44.19 -1.80
CA LYS A 100 -7.18 43.05 -1.01
C LYS A 100 -6.37 42.08 -1.88
N LEU A 101 -5.19 41.68 -1.39
CA LEU A 101 -4.28 40.70 -1.95
C LEU A 101 -3.99 39.67 -0.86
N GLY A 102 -4.78 38.62 -0.76
CA GLY A 102 -4.76 37.72 0.38
C GLY A 102 -5.03 38.46 1.70
N GLU A 103 -4.11 38.35 2.65
CA GLU A 103 -4.20 39.03 3.95
C GLU A 103 -3.82 40.51 3.88
N ILE A 104 -3.25 41.00 2.77
CA ILE A 104 -2.76 42.36 2.62
C ILE A 104 -3.85 43.27 2.09
N THR A 105 -4.10 44.40 2.77
CA THR A 105 -4.93 45.48 2.24
C THR A 105 -4.03 46.62 1.79
N ILE A 106 -4.19 47.07 0.55
CA ILE A 106 -3.37 48.12 -0.05
C ILE A 106 -3.75 49.48 0.56
N ALA A 107 -2.76 50.19 1.10
CA ALA A 107 -2.93 51.51 1.64
C ALA A 107 -1.84 52.46 1.06
N PRO A 108 -2.08 53.78 1.05
CA PRO A 108 -1.02 54.73 0.67
C PRO A 108 0.24 54.50 1.49
N ARG A 109 1.39 54.31 0.85
CA ARG A 109 2.64 53.93 1.50
C ARG A 109 3.78 54.88 1.08
N PRO A 110 4.46 55.56 2.03
CA PRO A 110 5.67 56.26 1.72
C PRO A 110 6.82 55.34 1.42
N LEU A 111 7.48 55.53 0.28
CA LEU A 111 8.63 54.75 -0.19
C LEU A 111 9.72 55.70 -0.65
N ALA A 112 10.85 55.78 0.07
CA ALA A 112 12.01 56.63 -0.25
C ALA A 112 11.66 58.12 -0.53
N GLY A 113 10.73 58.66 0.27
CA GLY A 113 10.34 60.09 0.16
C GLY A 113 9.15 60.39 -0.76
N TYR A 114 8.64 59.39 -1.49
CA TYR A 114 7.44 59.51 -2.32
C TYR A 114 6.34 58.59 -1.81
N THR A 115 5.07 59.01 -1.92
CA THR A 115 3.92 58.18 -1.51
C THR A 115 3.36 57.43 -2.72
N SER A 116 3.30 56.10 -2.63
CA SER A 116 2.62 55.26 -3.59
C SER A 116 1.15 55.12 -3.25
N TYR A 117 0.25 55.41 -4.17
CA TYR A 117 -1.20 55.31 -4.00
C TYR A 117 -1.77 54.05 -4.71
N GLY A 118 -1.16 52.92 -4.52
CA GLY A 118 -1.47 51.65 -5.08
C GLY A 118 -0.23 50.79 -5.38
N MET A 119 -0.43 49.67 -6.02
CA MET A 119 0.64 48.72 -6.34
C MET A 119 0.43 48.08 -7.70
N CYS A 120 1.42 48.16 -8.60
CA CYS A 120 1.49 47.33 -9.77
C CYS A 120 1.90 45.93 -9.33
N CYS A 121 1.14 44.89 -9.69
CA CYS A 121 1.26 43.55 -9.15
C CYS A 121 2.00 42.62 -10.12
N SER A 122 2.80 41.72 -9.59
CA SER A 122 3.24 40.50 -10.27
C SER A 122 2.12 39.47 -10.34
N GLU A 123 2.29 38.43 -11.16
CA GLU A 123 1.36 37.30 -11.19
C GLU A 123 1.30 36.55 -9.85
N ALA A 124 2.45 36.45 -9.15
CA ALA A 124 2.51 35.80 -7.84
C ALA A 124 1.74 36.58 -6.77
N GLU A 125 1.78 37.94 -6.80
CA GLU A 125 1.05 38.77 -5.85
C GLU A 125 -0.47 38.71 -6.00
N ILE A 126 -0.96 38.43 -7.20
CA ILE A 126 -2.41 38.19 -7.45
C ILE A 126 -2.80 36.71 -7.39
N GLY A 127 -1.83 35.81 -7.10
CA GLY A 127 -2.08 34.39 -6.82
C GLY A 127 -2.38 33.54 -8.04
N ILE A 128 -1.95 33.94 -9.25
CA ILE A 128 -2.20 33.20 -10.51
C ILE A 128 -0.99 32.46 -11.08
N SER A 129 0.20 32.69 -10.54
CA SER A 129 1.43 31.95 -10.81
C SER A 129 2.43 32.11 -9.67
N ASP A 130 3.62 31.55 -9.82
CA ASP A 130 4.77 31.75 -8.92
C ASP A 130 5.76 32.84 -9.45
N ASP A 131 5.44 33.48 -10.57
CA ASP A 131 6.29 34.49 -11.20
C ASP A 131 6.20 35.84 -10.47
N ASN A 132 7.32 36.20 -9.85
CA ASN A 132 7.54 37.50 -9.21
C ASN A 132 8.75 38.25 -9.81
N SER A 133 9.22 37.88 -10.98
CA SER A 133 10.37 38.49 -11.65
C SER A 133 10.11 39.93 -12.08
N GLY A 134 8.84 40.31 -12.28
CA GLY A 134 8.37 41.63 -12.63
C GLY A 134 6.88 41.83 -12.39
N ILE A 135 6.34 42.96 -12.80
CA ILE A 135 4.89 43.17 -12.81
C ILE A 135 4.24 42.45 -13.98
N MET A 136 2.99 42.03 -13.81
CA MET A 136 2.23 41.31 -14.83
C MET A 136 2.13 42.14 -16.12
N ASP A 137 2.44 41.57 -17.26
CA ASP A 137 2.34 42.18 -18.59
C ASP A 137 1.05 41.74 -19.28
N ILE A 138 0.06 42.64 -19.35
CA ILE A 138 -1.25 42.37 -19.99
C ILE A 138 -1.17 42.84 -21.44
N THR A 139 -1.19 41.88 -22.35
CA THR A 139 -1.14 42.16 -23.81
C THR A 139 -2.53 42.22 -24.45
N ASP A 140 -3.58 41.91 -23.71
CA ASP A 140 -4.95 41.94 -24.16
C ASP A 140 -5.42 43.38 -24.41
N ASP A 141 -6.20 43.59 -25.50
CA ASP A 141 -6.80 44.88 -25.80
C ASP A 141 -8.07 45.10 -24.99
N VAL A 142 -7.88 45.60 -23.77
CA VAL A 142 -8.91 45.80 -22.75
C VAL A 142 -8.82 47.21 -22.18
N ALA A 143 -9.96 47.80 -21.78
CA ALA A 143 -10.04 49.13 -21.22
C ALA A 143 -9.34 49.19 -19.84
N ASN A 144 -8.67 50.34 -19.57
CA ASN A 144 -8.15 50.63 -18.22
C ASN A 144 -9.31 50.74 -17.23
N GLY A 145 -9.12 50.22 -16.00
CA GLY A 145 -10.13 50.15 -14.97
C GLY A 145 -11.00 48.87 -14.98
N THR A 146 -10.83 47.99 -16.01
CA THR A 146 -11.51 46.68 -16.01
C THR A 146 -10.99 45.83 -14.83
N ASP A 147 -11.90 45.22 -14.07
CA ASP A 147 -11.51 44.28 -13.01
C ASP A 147 -10.77 43.07 -13.59
N ILE A 148 -9.64 42.71 -12.99
CA ILE A 148 -8.80 41.61 -13.46
C ILE A 148 -9.58 40.27 -13.49
N LYS A 149 -10.58 40.10 -12.64
CA LYS A 149 -11.42 38.90 -12.58
C LYS A 149 -12.47 38.85 -13.70
N GLU A 150 -12.81 39.98 -14.29
CA GLU A 150 -13.66 40.00 -15.49
C GLU A 150 -12.85 39.58 -16.74
N LEU A 151 -11.53 39.87 -16.74
CA LEU A 151 -10.64 39.53 -17.84
C LEU A 151 -10.16 38.09 -17.78
N TYR A 152 -9.84 37.59 -16.60
CA TYR A 152 -9.25 36.27 -16.39
C TYR A 152 -10.06 35.44 -15.40
N GLN A 153 -10.01 34.09 -15.60
CA GLN A 153 -10.69 33.07 -14.77
C GLN A 153 -9.96 32.85 -13.42
N ILE A 154 -9.83 33.93 -12.62
CA ILE A 154 -9.09 33.86 -11.34
C ILE A 154 -9.94 33.20 -10.25
N ASP A 155 -11.26 33.49 -10.21
CA ASP A 155 -12.16 32.84 -9.25
C ASP A 155 -12.43 31.41 -9.68
N ASP A 156 -12.03 30.45 -8.85
CA ASP A 156 -12.25 29.02 -9.12
C ASP A 156 -12.42 28.22 -7.81
N ILE A 157 -13.04 27.06 -7.93
CA ILE A 157 -13.07 26.05 -6.89
C ILE A 157 -12.17 24.91 -7.35
N VAL A 158 -11.12 24.65 -6.59
CA VAL A 158 -10.15 23.56 -6.86
C VAL A 158 -10.26 22.54 -5.75
N PHE A 159 -10.23 21.26 -6.09
CA PHE A 159 -10.26 20.15 -5.13
C PHE A 159 -9.22 19.10 -5.50
N GLU A 160 -8.78 18.32 -4.50
CA GLU A 160 -7.81 17.26 -4.70
C GLU A 160 -8.46 15.88 -4.61
N VAL A 161 -8.24 15.03 -5.62
CA VAL A 161 -8.67 13.63 -5.64
C VAL A 161 -7.50 12.72 -5.24
N ASP A 162 -7.75 11.76 -4.31
CA ASP A 162 -6.73 10.75 -3.98
C ASP A 162 -6.42 9.87 -5.18
N ASN A 163 -5.18 9.89 -5.60
CA ASN A 163 -4.70 9.12 -6.75
C ASN A 163 -4.86 7.61 -6.62
N LYS A 164 -4.98 7.08 -5.39
CA LYS A 164 -5.22 5.64 -5.15
C LYS A 164 -6.62 5.24 -5.58
N SER A 165 -7.60 6.13 -5.39
CA SER A 165 -8.99 5.92 -5.79
C SER A 165 -9.17 5.85 -7.31
N LEU A 166 -8.19 6.35 -8.09
CA LEU A 166 -8.22 6.36 -9.57
C LEU A 166 -7.40 5.24 -10.22
N THR A 167 -6.89 4.27 -9.45
CA THR A 167 -5.92 3.29 -9.95
C THR A 167 -6.47 2.38 -11.05
N ASN A 168 -7.76 2.04 -11.01
CA ASN A 168 -8.47 1.23 -12.01
C ASN A 168 -9.09 2.06 -13.14
N ARG A 169 -9.18 3.38 -12.98
CA ARG A 169 -9.88 4.31 -13.86
C ARG A 169 -8.92 5.16 -14.71
N PRO A 170 -8.37 4.62 -15.83
CA PRO A 170 -7.45 5.38 -16.69
C PRO A 170 -8.09 6.64 -17.28
N ASP A 171 -9.39 6.65 -17.47
CA ASP A 171 -10.16 7.77 -18.01
C ASP A 171 -10.28 8.99 -17.06
N LEU A 172 -10.10 8.80 -15.76
CA LEU A 172 -10.27 9.87 -14.75
C LEU A 172 -8.98 10.65 -14.43
N TRP A 173 -7.91 10.44 -15.21
CA TRP A 173 -6.64 11.15 -15.01
C TRP A 173 -6.57 12.50 -15.74
N GLY A 174 -7.72 13.03 -16.17
CA GLY A 174 -7.90 14.33 -16.78
C GLY A 174 -9.29 14.90 -16.57
N HIS A 175 -9.42 16.24 -16.74
CA HIS A 175 -10.65 17.00 -16.50
C HIS A 175 -11.84 16.54 -17.35
N TYR A 176 -11.58 16.07 -18.59
CA TYR A 176 -12.66 15.63 -19.49
C TYR A 176 -13.32 14.33 -19.00
N GLY A 177 -12.54 13.35 -18.51
CA GLY A 177 -13.11 12.14 -17.92
C GLY A 177 -13.86 12.44 -16.62
N ILE A 178 -13.31 13.31 -15.79
CA ILE A 178 -13.98 13.80 -14.57
C ILE A 178 -15.28 14.57 -14.93
N ALA A 179 -15.28 15.39 -15.97
CA ALA A 179 -16.47 16.10 -16.43
C ALA A 179 -17.60 15.13 -16.86
N ARG A 180 -17.25 13.95 -17.42
CA ARG A 180 -18.22 12.89 -17.74
C ARG A 180 -18.92 12.37 -16.48
N GLU A 181 -18.16 12.19 -15.39
CA GLU A 181 -18.75 11.78 -14.09
C GLU A 181 -19.67 12.88 -13.53
N PHE A 182 -19.22 14.15 -13.55
CA PHE A 182 -20.06 15.27 -13.12
C PHE A 182 -21.32 15.42 -13.98
N ALA A 183 -21.21 15.16 -15.28
CA ALA A 183 -22.37 15.18 -16.18
C ALA A 183 -23.40 14.10 -15.79
N ALA A 184 -22.93 12.87 -15.52
CA ALA A 184 -23.79 11.78 -15.08
C ALA A 184 -24.44 12.06 -13.72
N LEU A 185 -23.70 12.56 -12.74
CA LEU A 185 -24.20 12.91 -11.40
C LEU A 185 -25.20 14.07 -11.44
N ALA A 186 -24.90 15.11 -12.23
CA ALA A 186 -25.78 16.28 -12.38
C ALA A 186 -26.99 16.03 -13.30
N GLY A 187 -27.05 14.89 -13.99
CA GLY A 187 -28.06 14.60 -15.01
C GLY A 187 -28.02 15.56 -16.20
N ARG A 188 -26.81 16.04 -16.55
CA ARG A 188 -26.53 16.96 -17.64
C ARG A 188 -25.80 16.22 -18.78
N GLU A 189 -25.77 16.86 -19.94
CA GLU A 189 -25.08 16.35 -21.11
C GLU A 189 -23.59 16.73 -21.10
N LEU A 190 -22.71 15.78 -21.40
CA LEU A 190 -21.28 16.04 -21.64
C LEU A 190 -21.10 16.63 -23.04
N LYS A 191 -20.50 17.80 -23.16
CA LYS A 191 -20.17 18.42 -24.44
C LYS A 191 -19.05 17.63 -25.13
N PRO A 192 -19.16 17.38 -26.43
CA PRO A 192 -18.09 16.69 -27.15
C PRO A 192 -16.79 17.51 -27.14
N LEU A 193 -15.66 16.80 -27.12
CA LEU A 193 -14.35 17.44 -27.23
C LEU A 193 -14.17 18.03 -28.63
N GLU A 194 -13.88 19.32 -28.73
CA GLU A 194 -13.58 19.95 -30.01
C GLU A 194 -12.19 19.55 -30.49
N VAL A 195 -12.09 18.95 -31.65
CA VAL A 195 -10.86 18.47 -32.30
C VAL A 195 -10.71 18.99 -33.71
N GLU A 196 -9.48 19.00 -34.23
CA GLU A 196 -9.20 19.30 -35.65
C GLU A 196 -9.53 18.06 -36.49
N ASP A 197 -10.07 18.30 -37.68
CA ASP A 197 -10.24 17.25 -38.68
C ASP A 197 -8.89 16.95 -39.36
N LEU A 198 -8.21 15.92 -38.88
CA LEU A 198 -6.90 15.53 -39.44
C LEU A 198 -6.99 14.89 -40.83
N THR A 199 -8.18 14.50 -41.31
CA THR A 199 -8.37 13.93 -42.67
C THR A 199 -8.03 14.93 -43.76
N ALA A 200 -8.13 16.23 -43.48
CA ALA A 200 -7.75 17.32 -44.39
C ALA A 200 -6.26 17.27 -44.77
N TYR A 201 -5.41 16.53 -44.05
CA TYR A 201 -3.96 16.45 -44.27
C TYR A 201 -3.51 15.11 -44.86
N ASN A 202 -4.41 14.19 -45.19
CA ASN A 202 -4.08 12.83 -45.64
C ASN A 202 -3.19 12.76 -46.87
N GLU A 203 -3.17 13.79 -47.73
CA GLU A 203 -2.34 13.87 -48.93
C GLU A 203 -0.87 14.27 -48.63
N LEU A 204 -0.59 14.70 -47.39
CA LEU A 204 0.78 15.07 -47.00
C LEU A 204 1.63 13.82 -46.70
N ALA A 205 2.96 13.99 -46.79
CA ALA A 205 3.89 12.90 -46.44
C ALA A 205 3.76 12.47 -44.97
N LYS A 206 4.00 11.18 -44.71
CA LYS A 206 4.09 10.65 -43.35
C LYS A 206 5.43 10.97 -42.70
N VAL A 207 5.46 11.07 -41.42
CA VAL A 207 6.68 11.09 -40.60
C VAL A 207 7.37 9.72 -40.68
N ASP A 208 8.68 9.65 -40.79
CA ASP A 208 9.45 8.39 -40.76
C ASP A 208 9.47 7.86 -39.29
N MET A 209 8.45 7.08 -38.92
CA MET A 209 8.25 6.51 -37.59
C MET A 209 8.03 4.99 -37.69
N LYS A 210 8.59 4.24 -36.73
CA LYS A 210 8.40 2.80 -36.60
C LYS A 210 8.47 2.32 -35.17
N ILE A 211 7.52 1.46 -34.79
CA ILE A 211 7.56 0.68 -33.54
C ILE A 211 8.43 -0.56 -33.80
N GLU A 212 9.53 -0.69 -33.06
CA GLU A 212 10.46 -1.84 -33.15
C GLU A 212 10.38 -2.74 -31.89
N ASP A 213 9.60 -2.35 -30.85
CA ASP A 213 9.45 -3.09 -29.62
C ASP A 213 7.97 -3.20 -29.21
N PRO A 214 7.48 -4.41 -28.86
CA PRO A 214 6.08 -4.65 -28.51
C PRO A 214 5.63 -3.97 -27.19
N LEU A 215 6.54 -3.38 -26.43
CA LEU A 215 6.19 -2.59 -25.25
C LEU A 215 5.57 -1.23 -25.62
N CYS A 216 5.66 -0.79 -26.87
CA CYS A 216 4.88 0.31 -27.40
C CYS A 216 3.60 -0.26 -28.06
N GLN A 217 2.44 0.09 -27.52
CA GLN A 217 1.15 -0.43 -27.99
C GLN A 217 0.60 0.36 -29.17
N ARG A 218 0.72 1.68 -29.14
CA ARG A 218 0.36 2.59 -30.21
C ARG A 218 1.26 3.84 -30.15
N TYR A 219 1.62 4.34 -31.32
CA TYR A 219 2.38 5.58 -31.45
C TYR A 219 1.81 6.41 -32.57
N SER A 220 1.36 7.62 -32.27
CA SER A 220 0.80 8.58 -33.23
C SER A 220 1.66 9.82 -33.22
N CYS A 221 2.00 10.34 -34.42
CA CYS A 221 2.76 11.57 -34.54
C CYS A 221 2.32 12.41 -35.75
N LEU A 222 2.59 13.72 -35.68
CA LEU A 222 2.23 14.70 -36.67
C LEU A 222 3.19 15.89 -36.58
N GLN A 223 3.52 16.50 -37.75
CA GLN A 223 4.40 17.66 -37.78
C GLN A 223 3.64 18.95 -38.08
N VAL A 224 4.06 20.02 -37.41
CA VAL A 224 3.55 21.39 -37.57
C VAL A 224 4.71 22.37 -37.69
N GLU A 225 4.51 23.43 -38.48
CA GLU A 225 5.47 24.49 -38.74
C GLU A 225 4.88 25.88 -38.57
N ASN A 226 5.75 26.90 -38.67
CA ASN A 226 5.38 28.32 -38.57
C ASN A 226 4.79 28.73 -37.25
N ILE A 227 5.26 28.10 -36.13
CA ILE A 227 4.87 28.47 -34.78
C ILE A 227 5.56 29.77 -34.42
N LYS A 228 4.80 30.74 -33.94
CA LYS A 228 5.29 32.08 -33.56
C LYS A 228 5.11 32.42 -32.13
N ARG A 229 4.17 31.74 -31.48
CA ARG A 229 3.80 32.01 -30.07
C ARG A 229 4.74 31.30 -29.09
N ASN A 230 5.37 32.05 -28.19
CA ASN A 230 6.24 31.48 -27.16
C ASN A 230 5.66 31.55 -25.73
N VAL A 231 4.67 32.43 -25.50
CA VAL A 231 4.07 32.64 -24.17
C VAL A 231 2.65 32.10 -24.15
N SER A 232 2.34 31.30 -23.15
CA SER A 232 1.01 30.72 -22.96
C SER A 232 -0.05 31.78 -22.63
N PRO A 233 -1.29 31.62 -23.10
CA PRO A 233 -2.42 32.44 -22.67
C PRO A 233 -2.55 32.46 -21.14
N VAL A 234 -2.94 33.60 -20.57
CA VAL A 234 -3.03 33.78 -19.12
C VAL A 234 -3.97 32.74 -18.50
N ASN A 235 -5.15 32.52 -19.04
CA ASN A 235 -6.07 31.51 -18.51
C ASN A 235 -5.51 30.08 -18.57
N MET A 236 -4.68 29.75 -19.56
CA MET A 236 -3.97 28.44 -19.60
C MET A 236 -2.97 28.33 -18.43
N ARG A 237 -2.19 29.39 -18.18
CA ARG A 237 -1.22 29.44 -17.06
C ARG A 237 -1.90 29.36 -15.71
N ILE A 238 -3.04 30.06 -15.51
CA ILE A 238 -3.85 29.98 -14.30
C ILE A 238 -4.30 28.55 -14.04
N ARG A 239 -4.88 27.87 -15.05
CA ARG A 239 -5.36 26.49 -14.93
C ARG A 239 -4.24 25.51 -14.59
N LEU A 240 -3.09 25.63 -15.26
CA LEU A 240 -1.90 24.82 -14.94
C LEU A 240 -1.43 25.05 -13.52
N TYR A 241 -1.30 26.33 -13.11
CA TYR A 241 -0.86 26.68 -11.75
C TYR A 241 -1.81 26.20 -10.66
N TYR A 242 -3.12 26.32 -10.86
CA TYR A 242 -4.12 25.84 -9.91
C TYR A 242 -4.13 24.31 -9.81
N CYS A 243 -3.73 23.62 -10.87
CA CYS A 243 -3.57 22.16 -10.89
C CYS A 243 -2.15 21.69 -10.52
N GLY A 244 -1.28 22.59 -10.00
CA GLY A 244 0.02 22.25 -9.45
C GLY A 244 1.17 22.19 -10.48
N LEU A 245 0.97 22.67 -11.71
CA LEU A 245 2.01 22.75 -12.75
C LEU A 245 2.44 24.19 -12.98
N ARG A 246 3.77 24.38 -13.09
CA ARG A 246 4.33 25.69 -13.43
C ARG A 246 4.34 25.90 -14.94
N GLY A 247 3.99 27.11 -15.39
CA GLY A 247 4.18 27.52 -16.78
C GLY A 247 5.67 27.58 -17.15
N ILE A 248 6.01 27.12 -18.35
CA ILE A 248 7.39 27.07 -18.88
C ILE A 248 7.47 27.90 -20.16
N ASN A 249 6.86 27.41 -21.23
CA ASN A 249 6.68 28.07 -22.51
C ASN A 249 5.43 27.51 -23.18
N PHE A 250 4.90 28.18 -24.20
CA PHE A 250 3.62 27.84 -24.78
C PHE A 250 3.50 26.37 -25.27
N LEU A 251 4.53 25.82 -25.88
CA LEU A 251 4.47 24.45 -26.43
C LEU A 251 4.52 23.39 -25.33
N ALA A 252 5.41 23.56 -24.34
CA ALA A 252 5.48 22.67 -23.18
C ALA A 252 4.21 22.78 -22.32
N ASP A 253 3.71 23.99 -22.12
CA ASP A 253 2.47 24.23 -21.39
C ASP A 253 1.26 23.61 -22.08
N LEU A 254 1.20 23.66 -23.42
CA LEU A 254 0.12 23.06 -24.18
C LEU A 254 0.12 21.52 -24.09
N THR A 255 1.30 20.86 -24.06
CA THR A 255 1.38 19.41 -23.81
C THR A 255 0.94 19.06 -22.40
N ASN A 256 1.35 19.84 -21.39
CA ASN A 256 0.92 19.69 -20.01
C ASN A 256 -0.60 19.96 -19.82
N TYR A 257 -1.11 20.97 -20.52
CA TYR A 257 -2.53 21.31 -20.52
C TYR A 257 -3.37 20.13 -21.03
N LEU A 258 -2.99 19.52 -22.15
CA LEU A 258 -3.68 18.36 -22.70
C LEU A 258 -3.58 17.12 -21.81
N MET A 259 -2.42 16.91 -21.20
CA MET A 259 -2.28 15.83 -20.22
C MET A 259 -3.27 16.01 -19.05
N LEU A 260 -3.46 17.23 -18.53
CA LEU A 260 -4.44 17.50 -17.46
C LEU A 260 -5.88 17.56 -18.01
N GLU A 261 -6.09 17.94 -19.25
CA GLU A 261 -7.43 17.97 -19.87
C GLU A 261 -7.96 16.57 -20.15
N MET A 262 -7.18 15.73 -20.80
CA MET A 262 -7.61 14.44 -21.36
C MET A 262 -7.09 13.23 -20.60
N GLY A 263 -6.10 13.38 -19.71
CA GLY A 263 -5.40 12.26 -19.08
C GLY A 263 -4.36 11.58 -19.99
N GLN A 264 -4.18 12.04 -21.23
CA GLN A 264 -3.24 11.50 -22.20
C GLN A 264 -1.97 12.36 -22.23
N PRO A 265 -0.84 11.87 -21.71
CA PRO A 265 0.42 12.60 -21.82
C PRO A 265 0.85 12.70 -23.27
N MET A 266 1.41 13.85 -23.64
CA MET A 266 1.98 14.13 -24.95
C MET A 266 3.40 14.62 -24.81
N HIS A 267 4.19 14.44 -25.87
CA HIS A 267 5.50 15.05 -25.98
C HIS A 267 5.64 15.77 -27.32
N ALA A 268 6.52 16.75 -27.33
CA ALA A 268 6.78 17.54 -28.52
C ALA A 268 8.30 17.67 -28.70
N PHE A 269 8.77 17.24 -29.87
CA PHE A 269 10.18 17.36 -30.27
C PHE A 269 10.37 18.52 -31.21
N ASP A 270 11.49 19.21 -31.11
CA ASP A 270 11.93 20.12 -32.16
C ASP A 270 12.26 19.31 -33.43
N SER A 271 11.49 19.50 -34.51
CA SER A 271 11.65 18.73 -35.73
C SER A 271 13.03 18.88 -36.37
N ARG A 272 13.79 19.93 -36.03
CA ARG A 272 15.18 20.13 -36.47
C ARG A 272 16.15 19.13 -35.83
N LYS A 273 15.78 18.57 -34.69
CA LYS A 273 16.60 17.66 -33.87
C LYS A 273 16.16 16.19 -33.99
N VAL A 274 14.89 15.94 -34.33
CA VAL A 274 14.32 14.59 -34.40
C VAL A 274 13.59 14.40 -35.73
N GLU A 275 14.23 13.70 -36.66
CA GLU A 275 13.74 13.47 -38.02
C GLU A 275 13.11 12.08 -38.21
N LYS A 276 13.67 11.06 -37.51
CA LYS A 276 13.26 9.66 -37.63
C LYS A 276 12.95 9.09 -36.28
N ILE A 277 11.72 8.65 -36.08
CA ILE A 277 11.29 8.11 -34.78
C ILE A 277 11.37 6.58 -34.78
N ARG A 278 12.09 6.03 -33.83
CA ARG A 278 12.17 4.57 -33.55
C ARG A 278 11.92 4.32 -32.08
N ILE A 279 11.03 3.38 -31.77
CA ILE A 279 10.69 3.00 -30.43
C ILE A 279 11.25 1.62 -30.15
N LYS A 280 12.30 1.53 -29.31
CA LYS A 280 13.05 0.30 -29.07
C LYS A 280 13.75 0.27 -27.72
N ARG A 281 14.21 -0.91 -27.34
CA ARG A 281 15.15 -1.13 -26.22
C ARG A 281 16.57 -1.34 -26.77
N PHE A 282 17.56 -1.24 -25.88
CA PHE A 282 18.97 -1.46 -26.21
C PHE A 282 19.51 -2.69 -25.47
N ASP A 283 20.36 -3.47 -26.12
CA ASP A 283 20.94 -4.68 -25.52
C ASP A 283 22.02 -4.41 -24.47
N LYS A 284 22.50 -3.17 -24.34
CA LYS A 284 23.56 -2.78 -23.41
C LYS A 284 23.16 -1.55 -22.62
N PRO A 285 23.45 -1.51 -21.33
CA PRO A 285 23.24 -0.33 -20.49
C PRO A 285 24.06 0.87 -20.99
N PHE A 286 23.50 2.08 -20.81
CA PHE A 286 24.16 3.35 -21.12
C PHE A 286 23.65 4.47 -20.22
N VAL A 287 24.35 5.61 -20.22
CA VAL A 287 23.92 6.82 -19.48
C VAL A 287 23.14 7.73 -20.40
N PHE A 288 22.00 8.22 -19.95
CA PHE A 288 21.13 9.14 -20.67
C PHE A 288 20.80 10.35 -19.81
N ARG A 289 20.97 11.57 -20.35
CA ARG A 289 20.69 12.81 -19.66
C ARG A 289 19.29 13.31 -19.97
N THR A 290 18.47 13.41 -18.93
CA THR A 290 17.06 13.83 -19.00
C THR A 290 16.90 15.36 -18.91
N LEU A 291 15.70 15.88 -19.26
CA LEU A 291 15.36 17.33 -19.25
C LEU A 291 15.64 18.03 -17.92
N ASP A 292 15.59 17.33 -16.80
CA ASP A 292 15.94 17.85 -15.47
C ASP A 292 17.46 17.96 -15.22
N GLY A 293 18.28 17.66 -16.23
CA GLY A 293 19.73 17.73 -16.18
C GLY A 293 20.41 16.58 -15.45
N VAL A 294 19.67 15.52 -15.06
CA VAL A 294 20.18 14.38 -14.31
C VAL A 294 20.62 13.26 -15.27
N ASP A 295 21.80 12.70 -15.03
CA ASP A 295 22.31 11.51 -15.73
C ASP A 295 21.70 10.24 -15.13
N ARG A 296 21.02 9.45 -15.97
CA ARG A 296 20.30 8.23 -15.57
C ARG A 296 20.90 6.99 -16.24
N ASN A 297 21.05 5.92 -15.48
CA ASN A 297 21.52 4.63 -15.99
C ASN A 297 20.35 3.87 -16.62
N ILE A 298 20.37 3.74 -17.93
CA ILE A 298 19.38 3.00 -18.72
C ILE A 298 19.81 1.55 -18.84
N ASP A 299 18.91 0.62 -18.50
CA ASP A 299 19.13 -0.82 -18.64
C ASP A 299 18.47 -1.39 -19.92
N GLU A 300 18.68 -2.67 -20.20
CA GLU A 300 18.11 -3.38 -21.34
C GLU A 300 16.57 -3.54 -21.31
N ASN A 301 15.93 -3.25 -20.16
CA ASN A 301 14.49 -3.36 -19.98
C ASN A 301 13.77 -2.02 -20.15
N THR A 302 14.49 -0.92 -20.30
CA THR A 302 13.94 0.42 -20.40
C THR A 302 13.66 0.76 -21.87
N LEU A 303 12.39 1.06 -22.18
CA LEU A 303 11.96 1.45 -23.53
C LEU A 303 12.37 2.89 -23.81
N MET A 304 12.96 3.12 -24.99
CA MET A 304 13.45 4.42 -25.44
C MET A 304 12.75 4.87 -26.72
N ILE A 305 12.57 6.17 -26.86
CA ILE A 305 12.25 6.82 -28.12
C ILE A 305 13.58 7.35 -28.70
N CYS A 306 13.83 7.10 -29.96
CA CYS A 306 15.11 7.40 -30.61
C CYS A 306 14.89 8.22 -31.88
N ASN A 307 15.87 9.10 -32.21
CA ASN A 307 16.08 9.59 -33.54
C ASN A 307 16.99 8.59 -34.25
N ASP A 308 16.42 7.71 -35.06
CA ASP A 308 17.05 6.52 -35.66
C ASP A 308 17.68 5.62 -34.57
N ASN A 309 18.98 5.71 -34.32
CA ASN A 309 19.68 4.94 -33.28
C ASN A 309 20.07 5.77 -32.04
N THR A 310 19.83 7.07 -32.03
CA THR A 310 20.19 7.98 -30.94
C THR A 310 19.01 8.15 -29.98
N PRO A 311 19.12 7.77 -28.69
CA PRO A 311 18.06 7.97 -27.72
C PRO A 311 17.73 9.47 -27.57
N VAL A 312 16.43 9.81 -27.57
CA VAL A 312 15.93 11.18 -27.40
C VAL A 312 14.93 11.32 -26.26
N ALA A 313 14.32 10.21 -25.81
CA ALA A 313 13.45 10.21 -24.63
C ALA A 313 13.35 8.82 -24.00
N ILE A 314 13.08 8.78 -22.70
CA ILE A 314 12.66 7.57 -21.99
C ILE A 314 11.14 7.46 -22.17
N ALA A 315 10.68 6.43 -22.89
CA ALA A 315 9.28 6.27 -23.27
C ALA A 315 8.32 6.31 -22.06
N GLY A 316 7.38 7.26 -22.10
CA GLY A 316 6.37 7.45 -21.05
C GLY A 316 6.89 8.02 -19.72
N ILE A 317 8.16 8.43 -19.63
CA ILE A 317 8.76 8.94 -18.40
C ILE A 317 9.26 10.38 -18.56
N MET A 318 10.30 10.60 -19.40
CA MET A 318 10.87 11.94 -19.56
C MET A 318 11.68 12.07 -20.85
N GLY A 319 11.61 13.24 -21.48
CA GLY A 319 12.43 13.61 -22.63
C GLY A 319 13.91 13.80 -22.29
N GLY A 320 14.75 13.76 -23.31
CA GLY A 320 16.17 14.06 -23.23
C GLY A 320 16.47 15.53 -23.46
N ILE A 321 17.52 16.04 -22.80
CA ILE A 321 17.91 17.46 -22.88
C ILE A 321 18.28 17.89 -24.29
N ASP A 322 18.86 17.01 -25.11
CA ASP A 322 19.34 17.33 -26.46
C ASP A 322 18.20 17.47 -27.49
N SER A 323 16.99 16.93 -27.17
CA SER A 323 15.79 17.01 -28.03
C SER A 323 14.78 18.05 -27.57
N GLU A 324 15.11 18.83 -26.53
CA GLU A 324 14.27 19.85 -25.92
C GLU A 324 13.80 20.93 -26.93
N ILE A 325 12.56 21.37 -26.73
CA ILE A 325 12.00 22.58 -27.34
C ILE A 325 12.69 23.80 -26.73
N VAL A 326 13.15 24.69 -27.57
CA VAL A 326 13.83 25.95 -27.20
C VAL A 326 13.03 27.16 -27.67
N ASP A 327 13.36 28.35 -27.21
CA ASP A 327 12.60 29.58 -27.48
C ASP A 327 12.50 29.94 -29.01
N ASP A 328 13.42 29.44 -29.82
CA ASP A 328 13.41 29.64 -31.27
C ASP A 328 12.82 28.45 -32.09
N THR A 329 12.18 27.50 -31.40
CA THR A 329 11.50 26.36 -32.02
C THR A 329 10.28 26.84 -32.81
N THR A 330 10.30 26.69 -34.13
CA THR A 330 9.19 27.04 -35.04
C THR A 330 8.58 25.84 -35.73
N THR A 331 9.19 24.66 -35.57
CA THR A 331 8.77 23.38 -36.17
C THR A 331 8.73 22.29 -35.13
N LEU A 332 7.65 21.53 -35.08
CA LEU A 332 7.34 20.62 -34.02
C LEU A 332 6.94 19.25 -34.56
N THR A 333 7.49 18.19 -34.00
CA THR A 333 6.97 16.82 -34.16
C THR A 333 6.24 16.43 -32.89
N LEU A 334 4.90 16.33 -33.00
CA LEU A 334 4.04 15.91 -31.89
C LEU A 334 4.09 14.41 -31.69
N GLU A 335 4.07 13.97 -30.45
CA GLU A 335 3.95 12.60 -30.02
C GLU A 335 2.72 12.42 -29.13
N SER A 336 1.95 11.38 -29.42
CA SER A 336 0.99 10.82 -28.49
C SER A 336 1.04 9.30 -28.59
N ALA A 337 1.29 8.62 -27.49
CA ALA A 337 1.55 7.18 -27.51
C ALA A 337 0.88 6.44 -26.35
N THR A 338 0.86 5.12 -26.43
CA THR A 338 0.49 4.23 -25.32
C THR A 338 1.56 3.16 -25.18
N PHE A 339 2.10 3.04 -23.99
CA PHE A 339 3.16 2.11 -23.62
C PHE A 339 2.66 1.07 -22.63
N ASN A 340 3.34 -0.08 -22.55
CA ASN A 340 3.02 -1.11 -21.57
C ASN A 340 3.17 -0.57 -20.15
N ALA A 341 2.07 -0.50 -19.41
CA ALA A 341 1.98 0.11 -18.08
C ALA A 341 2.94 -0.52 -17.05
N VAL A 342 3.14 -1.86 -17.13
CA VAL A 342 4.05 -2.58 -16.22
C VAL A 342 5.51 -2.21 -16.52
N SER A 343 5.87 -2.08 -17.79
CA SER A 343 7.21 -1.65 -18.21
C SER A 343 7.52 -0.25 -17.74
N VAL A 344 6.61 0.72 -17.94
CA VAL A 344 6.78 2.09 -17.46
C VAL A 344 6.95 2.11 -15.94
N ARG A 345 6.05 1.44 -15.18
CA ARG A 345 6.13 1.38 -13.72
C ARG A 345 7.46 0.78 -13.23
N LYS A 346 7.92 -0.34 -13.81
CA LYS A 346 9.20 -0.95 -13.43
C LYS A 346 10.38 -0.04 -13.74
N SER A 347 10.34 0.67 -14.87
CA SER A 347 11.39 1.61 -15.26
C SER A 347 11.43 2.82 -14.31
N THR A 348 10.30 3.40 -13.92
CA THR A 348 10.26 4.51 -12.94
C THR A 348 10.85 4.12 -11.58
N VAL A 349 10.61 2.88 -11.13
CA VAL A 349 11.18 2.36 -9.87
C VAL A 349 12.70 2.21 -9.98
N ARG A 350 13.19 1.58 -11.07
CA ARG A 350 14.64 1.40 -11.30
C ARG A 350 15.39 2.72 -11.43
N LEU A 351 14.81 3.67 -12.12
CA LEU A 351 15.39 5.00 -12.33
C LEU A 351 15.20 5.95 -11.13
N ALA A 352 14.43 5.52 -10.11
CA ALA A 352 14.00 6.35 -8.98
C ALA A 352 13.40 7.69 -9.46
N HIS A 353 12.63 7.66 -10.57
CA HIS A 353 12.09 8.85 -11.20
C HIS A 353 10.65 8.65 -11.65
N ARG A 354 9.74 9.31 -10.99
CA ARG A 354 8.29 9.25 -11.24
C ARG A 354 7.79 10.64 -11.63
N THR A 355 7.16 10.75 -12.79
CA THR A 355 6.65 11.98 -13.36
C THR A 355 5.13 11.93 -13.53
N ASP A 356 4.48 13.09 -13.76
CA ASP A 356 3.04 13.17 -14.05
C ASP A 356 2.65 12.34 -15.29
N ALA A 357 3.50 12.27 -16.28
CA ALA A 357 3.31 11.42 -17.46
C ALA A 357 3.37 9.94 -17.07
N SER A 358 4.42 9.52 -16.35
CA SER A 358 4.58 8.11 -15.96
C SER A 358 3.49 7.62 -15.02
N ILE A 359 2.98 8.48 -14.13
CA ILE A 359 1.84 8.16 -13.25
C ILE A 359 0.60 7.80 -14.08
N ARG A 360 0.37 8.47 -15.22
CA ARG A 360 -0.74 8.18 -16.12
C ARG A 360 -0.48 6.93 -16.96
N TYR A 361 0.69 6.80 -17.57
CA TYR A 361 1.03 5.62 -18.39
C TYR A 361 0.98 4.30 -17.61
N GLU A 362 1.33 4.29 -16.30
CA GLU A 362 1.21 3.08 -15.45
C GLU A 362 -0.24 2.64 -15.19
N LYS A 363 -1.26 3.40 -15.65
CA LYS A 363 -2.70 3.11 -15.45
C LYS A 363 -3.37 2.39 -16.61
N CYS A 364 -2.63 1.93 -17.62
CA CYS A 364 -3.18 1.30 -18.83
C CYS A 364 -4.08 2.26 -19.62
N LEU A 365 -3.51 3.38 -20.06
CA LEU A 365 -4.23 4.37 -20.86
C LEU A 365 -4.83 3.75 -22.13
N ASP A 366 -5.96 4.31 -22.57
CA ASP A 366 -6.65 3.89 -23.79
C ASP A 366 -5.87 4.27 -25.05
N PRO A 367 -5.43 3.29 -25.87
CA PRO A 367 -4.73 3.60 -27.12
C PRO A 367 -5.56 4.43 -28.11
N GLU A 368 -6.89 4.38 -28.06
CA GLU A 368 -7.75 5.17 -28.95
C GLU A 368 -7.61 6.68 -28.71
N MET A 369 -7.20 7.08 -27.52
CA MET A 369 -7.03 8.49 -27.17
C MET A 369 -5.80 9.13 -27.82
N THR A 370 -4.85 8.38 -28.35
CA THR A 370 -3.60 8.92 -28.95
C THR A 370 -3.87 9.85 -30.13
N THR A 371 -4.69 9.44 -31.08
CA THR A 371 -5.06 10.24 -32.26
C THR A 371 -5.98 11.40 -31.91
N VAL A 372 -6.87 11.21 -30.95
CA VAL A 372 -7.76 12.26 -30.44
C VAL A 372 -6.94 13.38 -29.78
N ALA A 373 -5.91 13.02 -29.00
CA ALA A 373 -5.01 13.99 -28.38
C ALA A 373 -4.23 14.83 -29.40
N ILE A 374 -3.70 14.21 -30.48
CA ILE A 374 -3.07 14.94 -31.58
C ILE A 374 -4.06 15.93 -32.23
N ALA A 375 -5.27 15.49 -32.53
CA ALA A 375 -6.33 16.32 -33.09
C ALA A 375 -6.72 17.49 -32.19
N ARG A 376 -6.81 17.24 -30.87
CA ARG A 376 -7.10 18.27 -29.87
C ARG A 376 -5.96 19.29 -29.75
N PHE A 377 -4.71 18.81 -29.74
CA PHE A 377 -3.53 19.69 -29.72
C PHE A 377 -3.52 20.64 -30.90
N VAL A 378 -3.71 20.13 -32.12
CA VAL A 378 -3.74 20.96 -33.34
C VAL A 378 -4.87 21.98 -33.29
N LYS A 379 -6.06 21.61 -32.80
CA LYS A 379 -7.18 22.52 -32.61
C LYS A 379 -6.83 23.69 -31.68
N LEU A 380 -6.27 23.38 -30.50
CA LEU A 380 -5.87 24.41 -29.54
C LEU A 380 -4.72 25.26 -30.05
N LEU A 381 -3.72 24.65 -30.69
CA LEU A 381 -2.58 25.36 -31.26
C LEU A 381 -3.07 26.37 -32.29
N LYS A 382 -3.97 25.99 -33.21
CA LYS A 382 -4.59 26.90 -34.19
C LYS A 382 -5.42 28.01 -33.58
N THR A 383 -6.06 27.73 -32.42
CA THR A 383 -6.85 28.73 -31.71
C THR A 383 -5.99 29.84 -31.13
N TYR A 384 -4.79 29.52 -30.66
CA TYR A 384 -3.88 30.49 -30.06
C TYR A 384 -2.77 31.01 -30.98
N ASP A 385 -2.44 30.30 -32.04
CA ASP A 385 -1.50 30.69 -33.07
C ASP A 385 -2.06 30.30 -34.46
N SER A 386 -2.86 31.19 -35.03
CA SER A 386 -3.64 30.92 -36.26
C SER A 386 -2.79 30.70 -37.49
N ASP A 387 -1.51 31.09 -37.49
CA ASP A 387 -0.62 31.05 -38.66
C ASP A 387 0.07 29.70 -38.83
N ILE A 388 -0.07 28.76 -37.89
CA ILE A 388 0.58 27.44 -37.94
C ILE A 388 0.14 26.65 -39.16
N LYS A 389 1.05 25.81 -39.63
CA LYS A 389 0.80 24.90 -40.76
C LYS A 389 1.04 23.46 -40.35
N VAL A 390 0.06 22.60 -40.60
CA VAL A 390 0.27 21.15 -40.53
C VAL A 390 0.99 20.73 -41.82
N VAL A 391 2.15 20.06 -41.69
CA VAL A 391 3.05 19.73 -42.80
C VAL A 391 3.26 18.22 -43.03
N SER A 392 2.65 17.38 -42.15
CA SER A 392 2.58 15.93 -42.37
C SER A 392 1.15 15.42 -42.29
N SER A 393 0.87 14.26 -42.86
CA SER A 393 -0.30 13.48 -42.52
C SER A 393 -0.11 12.87 -41.13
N LEU A 394 -1.22 12.51 -40.45
CA LEU A 394 -1.14 11.72 -39.25
C LEU A 394 -0.43 10.39 -39.55
N THR A 395 0.68 10.18 -38.85
CA THR A 395 1.40 8.91 -38.87
C THR A 395 1.02 8.16 -37.63
N ASP A 396 0.40 6.98 -37.75
CA ASP A 396 -0.15 6.20 -36.67
C ASP A 396 0.21 4.73 -36.91
N GLU A 397 0.85 4.12 -35.93
CA GLU A 397 1.15 2.69 -35.91
C GLU A 397 0.52 2.08 -34.66
N TYR A 398 -0.47 1.16 -34.84
CA TYR A 398 -1.24 0.55 -33.80
C TYR A 398 -0.87 -0.93 -33.71
N ALA A 399 0.07 -1.24 -32.80
CA ALA A 399 0.66 -2.58 -32.67
C ALA A 399 -0.14 -3.53 -31.79
N PHE A 400 -0.89 -3.03 -30.81
CA PHE A 400 -1.67 -3.85 -29.87
C PHE A 400 -3.05 -3.27 -29.62
N HIS A 401 -4.08 -3.98 -30.08
CA HIS A 401 -5.50 -3.63 -29.90
C HIS A 401 -6.10 -4.33 -28.69
N TYR A 402 -6.79 -3.57 -27.84
CA TYR A 402 -7.68 -4.16 -26.84
C TYR A 402 -8.94 -4.70 -27.51
N GLU A 403 -9.41 -5.86 -27.04
CA GLU A 403 -10.66 -6.45 -27.52
C GLU A 403 -11.86 -5.58 -27.13
N LYS A 404 -12.83 -5.47 -28.03
CA LYS A 404 -14.10 -4.82 -27.71
C LYS A 404 -14.89 -5.67 -26.73
N VAL A 405 -15.14 -5.14 -25.53
CA VAL A 405 -15.92 -5.82 -24.49
C VAL A 405 -17.39 -5.55 -24.70
N THR A 406 -18.20 -6.63 -24.81
CA THR A 406 -19.66 -6.60 -24.82
C THR A 406 -20.20 -7.53 -23.75
N LEU A 407 -21.08 -7.03 -22.89
CA LEU A 407 -21.63 -7.77 -21.76
C LEU A 407 -23.15 -7.90 -21.90
N GLU A 408 -23.66 -9.13 -21.72
CA GLU A 408 -25.09 -9.44 -21.83
C GLU A 408 -25.63 -9.87 -20.47
N PHE A 409 -26.72 -9.27 -20.03
CA PHE A 409 -27.42 -9.60 -18.78
C PHE A 409 -28.91 -9.20 -18.86
N ASP A 410 -29.72 -9.75 -17.97
CA ASP A 410 -31.14 -9.44 -17.86
C ASP A 410 -31.45 -8.53 -16.65
N LYS A 411 -32.65 -7.98 -16.63
CA LYS A 411 -33.14 -7.15 -15.52
C LYS A 411 -33.14 -7.92 -14.18
N ALA A 412 -33.42 -9.22 -14.21
CA ALA A 412 -33.44 -10.05 -13.00
C ALA A 412 -32.05 -10.18 -12.38
N PHE A 413 -30.98 -10.15 -13.19
CA PHE A 413 -29.62 -10.10 -12.71
C PHE A 413 -29.36 -8.79 -11.94
N VAL A 414 -29.79 -7.63 -12.48
CA VAL A 414 -29.63 -6.34 -11.81
C VAL A 414 -30.37 -6.35 -10.47
N ASP A 415 -31.66 -6.71 -10.45
CA ASP A 415 -32.48 -6.70 -9.23
C ASP A 415 -31.93 -7.66 -8.16
N ARG A 416 -31.40 -8.81 -8.56
CA ARG A 416 -30.81 -9.76 -7.62
C ARG A 416 -29.53 -9.24 -6.98
N TYR A 417 -28.67 -8.55 -7.75
CA TYR A 417 -27.41 -8.01 -7.24
C TYR A 417 -27.60 -6.75 -6.40
N THR A 418 -28.53 -5.88 -6.80
CA THR A 418 -28.81 -4.64 -6.09
C THR A 418 -29.75 -4.83 -4.88
N GLY A 419 -30.60 -5.86 -4.92
CA GLY A 419 -31.63 -6.10 -3.91
C GLY A 419 -32.79 -5.10 -3.96
N ILE A 420 -32.84 -4.23 -5.00
CA ILE A 420 -33.88 -3.24 -5.24
C ILE A 420 -34.33 -3.28 -6.70
N GLU A 421 -35.49 -2.73 -7.00
CA GLU A 421 -35.99 -2.58 -8.36
C GLU A 421 -35.55 -1.22 -8.93
N ILE A 422 -34.69 -1.22 -9.97
CA ILE A 422 -34.27 -0.03 -10.72
C ILE A 422 -34.88 -0.12 -12.11
N SER A 423 -35.61 0.87 -12.57
CA SER A 423 -36.29 0.84 -13.87
C SER A 423 -35.29 0.70 -15.03
N ASN A 424 -35.70 0.02 -16.11
CA ASN A 424 -34.92 -0.14 -17.32
C ASN A 424 -34.46 1.20 -17.90
N ASP A 425 -35.34 2.19 -17.93
CA ASP A 425 -35.00 3.54 -18.40
C ASP A 425 -33.90 4.22 -17.55
N ARG A 426 -33.94 4.01 -16.23
CA ARG A 426 -32.89 4.52 -15.33
C ARG A 426 -31.53 3.84 -15.59
N ILE A 427 -31.53 2.53 -15.79
CA ILE A 427 -30.33 1.75 -16.10
C ILE A 427 -29.71 2.24 -17.42
N VAL A 428 -30.52 2.30 -18.49
CA VAL A 428 -30.07 2.78 -19.82
C VAL A 428 -29.49 4.20 -19.71
N LYS A 429 -30.24 5.13 -19.12
CA LYS A 429 -29.81 6.51 -18.99
C LYS A 429 -28.50 6.64 -18.19
N THR A 430 -28.34 5.89 -17.12
CA THR A 430 -27.13 5.88 -16.31
C THR A 430 -25.93 5.42 -17.14
N LEU A 431 -26.04 4.27 -17.79
CA LEU A 431 -24.94 3.71 -18.58
C LEU A 431 -24.58 4.60 -19.79
N GLU A 432 -25.57 5.11 -20.51
CA GLU A 432 -25.34 6.00 -21.65
C GLU A 432 -24.68 7.33 -21.22
N SER A 433 -25.05 7.89 -20.06
CA SER A 433 -24.41 9.10 -19.53
C SER A 433 -22.92 8.92 -19.20
N LEU A 434 -22.50 7.67 -18.89
CA LEU A 434 -21.12 7.28 -18.67
C LEU A 434 -20.38 6.87 -19.95
N GLY A 435 -21.08 6.88 -21.12
CA GLY A 435 -20.53 6.57 -22.44
C GLY A 435 -20.58 5.10 -22.83
N PHE A 436 -21.33 4.25 -22.13
CA PHE A 436 -21.60 2.88 -22.57
C PHE A 436 -22.62 2.86 -23.71
N GLY A 437 -22.42 1.99 -24.68
CA GLY A 437 -23.44 1.71 -25.70
C GLY A 437 -24.44 0.70 -25.14
N VAL A 438 -25.73 1.04 -25.12
CA VAL A 438 -26.78 0.15 -24.56
C VAL A 438 -27.80 -0.22 -25.61
N GLN A 439 -28.07 -1.52 -25.74
CA GLN A 439 -29.18 -2.07 -26.51
C GLN A 439 -30.10 -2.81 -25.55
N LEU A 440 -31.39 -2.47 -25.54
CA LEU A 440 -32.40 -3.08 -24.68
C LEU A 440 -33.47 -3.79 -25.54
N ALA A 441 -33.67 -5.10 -25.31
CA ALA A 441 -34.69 -5.90 -25.96
C ALA A 441 -35.59 -6.57 -24.90
N GLY A 442 -36.72 -5.93 -24.58
CA GLY A 442 -37.53 -6.33 -23.43
C GLY A 442 -36.80 -6.04 -22.11
N ASP A 443 -36.40 -7.09 -21.40
CA ASP A 443 -35.62 -7.04 -20.16
C ASP A 443 -34.15 -7.45 -20.35
N ASP A 444 -33.73 -7.75 -21.58
CA ASP A 444 -32.37 -8.18 -21.91
C ASP A 444 -31.51 -6.99 -22.34
N PHE A 445 -30.39 -6.78 -21.68
CA PHE A 445 -29.42 -5.75 -21.97
C PHE A 445 -28.19 -6.31 -22.68
N THR A 446 -27.80 -5.63 -23.76
CA THR A 446 -26.48 -5.81 -24.40
C THR A 446 -25.71 -4.50 -24.25
N VAL A 447 -24.67 -4.50 -23.43
CA VAL A 447 -23.89 -3.32 -23.08
C VAL A 447 -22.52 -3.39 -23.73
N THR A 448 -22.19 -2.42 -24.59
CA THR A 448 -20.86 -2.23 -25.15
C THR A 448 -20.04 -1.32 -24.28
N VAL A 449 -18.91 -1.81 -23.78
CA VAL A 449 -17.99 -1.06 -22.93
C VAL A 449 -17.17 -0.09 -23.80
N PRO A 450 -17.07 1.20 -23.46
CA PRO A 450 -16.24 2.14 -24.18
C PRO A 450 -14.72 1.81 -24.03
N SER A 451 -13.91 2.15 -25.02
CA SER A 451 -12.49 1.79 -25.08
C SER A 451 -11.71 2.21 -23.85
N TRP A 452 -11.96 3.40 -23.31
CA TRP A 452 -11.30 3.95 -22.10
C TRP A 452 -11.65 3.21 -20.79
N ARG A 453 -12.67 2.34 -20.79
CA ARG A 453 -13.06 1.46 -19.66
C ARG A 453 -12.70 0.01 -19.93
N ALA A 454 -12.41 -0.36 -21.18
CA ALA A 454 -12.15 -1.74 -21.61
C ALA A 454 -10.70 -2.19 -21.40
N THR A 455 -9.76 -1.30 -21.05
CA THR A 455 -8.33 -1.66 -20.92
C THR A 455 -8.04 -2.55 -19.71
N LYS A 456 -8.78 -2.39 -18.59
CA LYS A 456 -8.64 -3.23 -17.39
C LYS A 456 -9.76 -3.06 -16.35
N ASP A 457 -10.75 -2.23 -16.62
CA ASP A 457 -11.66 -1.73 -15.59
C ASP A 457 -13.00 -2.49 -15.64
N VAL A 458 -13.76 -2.41 -16.74
CA VAL A 458 -15.04 -3.08 -16.91
C VAL A 458 -14.89 -4.30 -17.80
N THR A 459 -14.94 -5.50 -17.19
CA THR A 459 -14.68 -6.78 -17.88
C THR A 459 -15.76 -7.83 -17.67
N ILE A 460 -16.57 -7.72 -16.61
CA ILE A 460 -17.63 -8.65 -16.23
C ILE A 460 -18.94 -7.90 -15.91
N LYS A 461 -20.04 -8.64 -15.87
CA LYS A 461 -21.39 -8.10 -15.58
C LYS A 461 -21.48 -7.39 -14.22
N ALA A 462 -20.72 -7.86 -13.22
CA ALA A 462 -20.71 -7.24 -11.90
C ALA A 462 -20.14 -5.81 -11.92
N ASP A 463 -19.19 -5.52 -12.82
CA ASP A 463 -18.65 -4.17 -13.01
C ASP A 463 -19.73 -3.21 -13.53
N ILE A 464 -20.69 -3.70 -14.36
CA ILE A 464 -21.84 -2.89 -14.80
C ILE A 464 -22.80 -2.62 -13.64
N ILE A 465 -22.97 -3.57 -12.72
CA ILE A 465 -23.79 -3.32 -11.52
C ILE A 465 -23.18 -2.19 -10.67
N GLU A 466 -21.84 -2.17 -10.52
CA GLU A 466 -21.15 -1.08 -9.84
C GLU A 466 -21.46 0.28 -10.50
N GLU A 467 -21.38 0.38 -11.83
CA GLU A 467 -21.70 1.61 -12.57
C GLU A 467 -23.14 2.09 -12.32
N ILE A 468 -24.09 1.16 -12.31
CA ILE A 468 -25.51 1.47 -12.04
C ILE A 468 -25.69 1.95 -10.60
N THR A 469 -25.13 1.23 -9.63
CA THR A 469 -25.36 1.46 -8.19
C THR A 469 -24.64 2.70 -7.67
N ARG A 470 -23.40 2.98 -8.13
CA ARG A 470 -22.66 4.16 -7.70
C ARG A 470 -23.32 5.48 -8.15
N ILE A 471 -23.89 5.52 -9.37
CA ILE A 471 -24.66 6.69 -9.86
C ILE A 471 -26.06 6.73 -9.27
N TYR A 472 -26.67 5.56 -8.97
CA TYR A 472 -27.92 5.53 -8.21
C TYR A 472 -27.75 6.17 -6.83
N GLY A 473 -26.58 6.01 -6.21
CA GLY A 473 -26.18 6.51 -4.90
C GLY A 473 -26.39 5.45 -3.80
N TYR A 474 -25.34 5.04 -3.13
CA TYR A 474 -25.42 4.01 -2.09
C TYR A 474 -26.27 4.42 -0.89
N ASP A 475 -26.40 5.73 -0.60
CA ASP A 475 -27.26 6.25 0.46
C ASP A 475 -28.77 6.10 0.16
N ASN A 476 -29.12 5.83 -1.10
CA ASN A 476 -30.50 5.59 -1.51
C ASN A 476 -30.94 4.13 -1.31
N PHE A 477 -30.04 3.25 -0.87
CA PHE A 477 -30.38 1.87 -0.55
C PHE A 477 -30.96 1.76 0.86
N ALA A 478 -32.11 1.12 0.99
CA ALA A 478 -32.70 0.84 2.30
C ALA A 478 -31.82 -0.15 3.08
N VAL A 479 -31.55 0.15 4.34
CA VAL A 479 -30.84 -0.77 5.22
C VAL A 479 -31.76 -1.91 5.63
N HIS A 480 -31.43 -3.13 5.24
CA HIS A 480 -32.17 -4.34 5.61
C HIS A 480 -31.31 -5.20 6.54
N THR A 481 -31.89 -5.57 7.69
CA THR A 481 -31.26 -6.58 8.54
C THR A 481 -31.36 -7.94 7.87
N THR A 482 -30.22 -8.58 7.63
CA THR A 482 -30.19 -9.94 7.11
C THR A 482 -30.83 -10.91 8.09
N ARG A 483 -31.71 -11.78 7.60
CA ARG A 483 -32.30 -12.88 8.38
C ARG A 483 -31.73 -14.18 7.86
N SER A 484 -31.00 -14.90 8.70
CA SER A 484 -30.53 -16.24 8.40
C SER A 484 -30.93 -17.21 9.51
N PRO A 485 -31.23 -18.46 9.19
CA PRO A 485 -31.46 -19.47 10.20
C PRO A 485 -30.21 -19.61 11.09
N LEU A 486 -30.42 -19.69 12.39
CA LEU A 486 -29.37 -20.01 13.33
C LEU A 486 -29.12 -21.52 13.31
N TYR A 487 -27.96 -21.93 12.88
CA TYR A 487 -27.48 -23.31 12.98
C TYR A 487 -26.46 -23.40 14.12
N PRO A 488 -26.46 -24.49 14.92
CA PRO A 488 -25.40 -24.69 15.89
C PRO A 488 -24.05 -24.79 15.17
N VAL A 489 -23.14 -23.90 15.53
CA VAL A 489 -21.76 -23.94 15.04
C VAL A 489 -21.02 -25.04 15.77
N ARG A 490 -20.47 -26.00 15.04
CA ARG A 490 -19.54 -26.99 15.59
C ARG A 490 -18.14 -26.41 15.52
N THR A 491 -17.57 -26.13 16.70
CA THR A 491 -16.17 -25.73 16.79
C THR A 491 -15.29 -26.91 16.43
N GLY A 492 -14.33 -26.72 15.53
CA GLY A 492 -13.34 -27.75 15.21
C GLY A 492 -12.49 -28.14 16.41
N GLU A 493 -11.97 -29.37 16.44
CA GLU A 493 -11.25 -29.93 17.59
C GLU A 493 -10.00 -29.08 17.92
N LEU A 494 -9.24 -28.65 16.93
CA LEU A 494 -8.09 -27.77 17.12
C LEU A 494 -8.47 -26.51 17.90
N LYS A 495 -9.52 -25.82 17.50
CA LYS A 495 -9.97 -24.59 18.19
C LYS A 495 -10.50 -24.90 19.59
N SER A 496 -11.21 -26.00 19.76
CA SER A 496 -11.67 -26.46 21.10
C SER A 496 -10.50 -26.75 22.04
N ASN A 497 -9.45 -27.39 21.52
CA ASN A 497 -8.23 -27.67 22.30
C ASN A 497 -7.48 -26.37 22.65
N GLU A 498 -7.37 -25.43 21.70
CA GLU A 498 -6.79 -24.09 21.97
C GLU A 498 -7.51 -23.38 23.12
N ASP A 499 -8.83 -23.34 23.09
CA ASP A 499 -9.63 -22.66 24.13
C ASP A 499 -9.45 -23.34 25.49
N LYS A 500 -9.48 -24.68 25.57
CA LYS A 500 -9.20 -25.41 26.81
C LYS A 500 -7.79 -25.17 27.34
N ILE A 501 -6.77 -25.17 26.46
CA ILE A 501 -5.38 -24.88 26.84
C ILE A 501 -5.28 -23.48 27.43
N LYS A 502 -5.85 -22.48 26.76
CA LYS A 502 -5.86 -21.08 27.26
C LYS A 502 -6.53 -20.97 28.62
N ASP A 503 -7.70 -21.58 28.78
CA ASP A 503 -8.42 -21.58 30.06
C ASP A 503 -7.59 -22.21 31.19
N ILE A 504 -6.95 -23.36 30.94
CA ILE A 504 -6.11 -24.03 31.94
C ILE A 504 -4.90 -23.17 32.31
N LEU A 505 -4.16 -22.65 31.31
CA LEU A 505 -2.93 -21.87 31.51
C LEU A 505 -3.23 -20.56 32.26
N VAL A 506 -4.33 -19.87 31.92
CA VAL A 506 -4.71 -18.62 32.58
C VAL A 506 -5.32 -18.87 33.97
N GLN A 507 -6.35 -19.72 34.05
CA GLN A 507 -7.13 -19.83 35.28
C GLN A 507 -6.43 -20.65 36.37
N ARG A 508 -5.70 -21.73 36.00
CA ARG A 508 -5.03 -22.60 36.93
C ARG A 508 -3.61 -22.19 37.26
N TYR A 509 -2.88 -21.67 36.24
CA TYR A 509 -1.46 -21.36 36.38
C TYR A 509 -1.13 -19.88 36.38
N ASN A 510 -2.12 -19.02 36.16
CA ASN A 510 -1.96 -17.56 36.12
C ASN A 510 -0.91 -17.08 35.12
N LEU A 511 -0.82 -17.77 33.98
CA LEU A 511 0.05 -17.34 32.87
C LEU A 511 -0.60 -16.23 32.06
N HIS A 512 0.22 -15.38 31.45
CA HIS A 512 -0.22 -14.31 30.57
C HIS A 512 -0.21 -14.77 29.12
N GLU A 513 -1.37 -14.69 28.44
CA GLU A 513 -1.40 -14.86 26.99
C GLU A 513 -0.75 -13.64 26.32
N VAL A 514 0.17 -13.89 25.40
CA VAL A 514 0.83 -12.86 24.61
C VAL A 514 0.59 -13.10 23.11
N HIS A 515 0.66 -12.05 22.35
CA HIS A 515 0.54 -12.10 20.88
C HIS A 515 1.71 -11.36 20.27
N SER A 516 2.52 -12.08 19.50
CA SER A 516 3.64 -11.50 18.78
C SER A 516 3.44 -11.60 17.27
N TYR A 517 4.15 -10.78 16.52
CA TYR A 517 4.18 -10.87 15.07
C TYR A 517 4.88 -12.15 14.59
N VAL A 518 4.59 -12.59 13.36
CA VAL A 518 5.24 -13.76 12.73
C VAL A 518 6.72 -13.53 12.41
N TRP A 519 7.24 -12.35 12.62
CA TRP A 519 8.66 -12.01 12.51
C TRP A 519 9.21 -11.64 13.88
N ALA A 520 10.53 -11.74 14.01
CA ALA A 520 11.27 -11.25 15.17
C ALA A 520 12.22 -10.12 14.73
N TYR A 521 12.55 -9.22 15.67
CA TYR A 521 13.51 -8.16 15.42
C TYR A 521 14.94 -8.73 15.49
N ASN A 522 15.64 -8.73 14.37
CA ASN A 522 16.98 -9.30 14.25
C ASN A 522 17.99 -8.71 15.26
N ASP A 523 17.89 -7.41 15.57
CA ASP A 523 18.74 -6.74 16.54
C ASP A 523 18.50 -7.25 17.97
N GLU A 524 17.26 -7.50 18.35
CA GLU A 524 16.89 -8.04 19.67
C GLU A 524 17.39 -9.48 19.81
N LEU A 525 17.19 -10.31 18.79
CA LEU A 525 17.71 -11.69 18.78
C LEU A 525 19.23 -11.71 18.87
N LYS A 526 19.93 -10.88 18.11
CA LYS A 526 21.38 -10.75 18.14
C LYS A 526 21.89 -10.28 19.50
N ALA A 527 21.19 -9.33 20.15
CA ALA A 527 21.51 -8.87 21.50
C ALA A 527 21.43 -10.02 22.53
N LEU A 528 20.46 -10.91 22.37
CA LEU A 528 20.32 -12.12 23.18
C LEU A 528 21.33 -13.22 22.77
N GLY A 529 21.98 -13.11 21.60
CA GLY A 529 22.84 -14.14 21.04
C GLY A 529 22.09 -15.33 20.49
N ILE A 530 20.87 -15.10 20.02
CA ILE A 530 20.06 -16.09 19.35
C ILE A 530 20.31 -15.97 17.85
N GLU A 531 20.76 -17.04 17.25
CA GLU A 531 20.97 -17.15 15.82
C GLU A 531 19.66 -17.64 15.17
N VAL A 532 19.30 -16.97 14.06
CA VAL A 532 18.11 -17.32 13.28
C VAL A 532 18.58 -18.01 12.01
N GLU A 533 18.66 -19.33 12.06
CA GLU A 533 19.06 -20.15 10.92
C GLU A 533 17.83 -20.71 10.17
N ASN A 534 17.97 -20.93 8.86
CA ASN A 534 17.00 -21.62 8.00
C ASN A 534 15.59 -21.03 7.97
N ASN A 535 15.45 -19.73 8.18
CA ASN A 535 14.15 -19.07 8.15
C ASN A 535 13.84 -18.53 6.74
N VAL A 536 12.56 -18.50 6.41
CA VAL A 536 12.06 -17.81 5.22
C VAL A 536 12.25 -16.32 5.40
N LYS A 537 12.76 -15.64 4.35
CA LYS A 537 13.00 -14.19 4.34
C LYS A 537 12.06 -13.50 3.37
N LEU A 538 11.62 -12.29 3.73
CA LEU A 538 10.90 -11.39 2.84
C LEU A 538 11.87 -10.81 1.80
N ALA A 539 11.52 -10.90 0.52
CA ALA A 539 12.37 -10.40 -0.57
C ALA A 539 12.52 -8.86 -0.57
N ASN A 540 11.51 -8.16 -0.06
CA ASN A 540 11.42 -6.69 -0.05
C ASN A 540 10.90 -6.16 1.28
N ALA A 541 11.51 -6.59 2.39
CA ALA A 541 11.14 -6.09 3.71
C ALA A 541 11.25 -4.55 3.78
N THR A 542 10.20 -3.91 4.25
CA THR A 542 10.19 -2.44 4.46
C THR A 542 11.19 -2.00 5.54
N ASN A 543 11.48 -2.89 6.48
CA ASN A 543 12.49 -2.70 7.51
C ASN A 543 13.43 -3.93 7.50
N PRO A 544 14.73 -3.77 7.21
CA PRO A 544 15.69 -4.88 7.19
C PRO A 544 15.79 -5.64 8.51
N ASN A 545 15.41 -5.01 9.63
CA ASN A 545 15.43 -5.63 10.95
C ASN A 545 14.34 -6.71 11.14
N ILE A 546 13.30 -6.73 10.28
CA ILE A 546 12.16 -7.66 10.34
C ILE A 546 12.00 -8.49 9.06
N GLU A 547 13.09 -8.79 8.38
CA GLU A 547 13.05 -9.55 7.12
C GLU A 547 12.76 -11.04 7.29
N THR A 548 12.93 -11.56 8.51
CA THR A 548 12.92 -13.01 8.78
C THR A 548 11.59 -13.46 9.39
N ILE A 549 10.96 -14.46 8.77
CA ILE A 549 9.75 -15.11 9.32
C ILE A 549 10.19 -16.18 10.34
N ARG A 550 9.54 -16.22 11.49
CA ARG A 550 9.88 -17.16 12.58
C ARG A 550 9.55 -18.60 12.25
N ASN A 551 10.43 -19.53 12.62
CA ASN A 551 10.22 -20.99 12.61
C ASN A 551 9.91 -21.57 14.00
N SER A 552 10.08 -20.77 15.04
CA SER A 552 9.75 -21.05 16.45
C SER A 552 9.21 -19.76 17.10
N ILE A 553 8.30 -19.90 18.04
CA ILE A 553 7.75 -18.78 18.85
C ILE A 553 8.72 -18.41 19.99
N ILE A 554 9.53 -19.35 20.46
CA ILE A 554 10.40 -19.16 21.65
C ILE A 554 11.33 -17.95 21.52
N PRO A 555 12.04 -17.71 20.39
CA PRO A 555 12.88 -16.52 20.24
C PRO A 555 12.14 -15.21 20.50
N THR A 556 10.91 -15.06 19.99
CA THR A 556 10.09 -13.85 20.23
C THR A 556 9.65 -13.74 21.66
N GLN A 557 9.29 -14.85 22.33
CA GLN A 557 8.98 -14.85 23.75
C GLN A 557 10.18 -14.48 24.61
N LEU A 558 11.39 -14.92 24.28
CA LEU A 558 12.61 -14.54 25.01
C LEU A 558 12.90 -13.02 24.89
N CYS A 559 12.60 -12.39 23.77
CA CYS A 559 12.66 -10.92 23.63
C CYS A 559 11.61 -10.25 24.56
N GLN A 560 10.40 -10.78 24.61
CA GLN A 560 9.35 -10.28 25.53
C GLN A 560 9.72 -10.48 26.98
N VAL A 561 10.28 -11.65 27.34
CA VAL A 561 10.83 -11.89 28.69
C VAL A 561 11.86 -10.82 29.02
N LYS A 562 12.82 -10.56 28.12
CA LYS A 562 13.85 -9.53 28.31
C LYS A 562 13.28 -8.16 28.64
N SER A 563 12.26 -7.74 27.90
CA SER A 563 11.60 -6.45 28.09
C SER A 563 10.86 -6.34 29.43
N ASN A 564 10.46 -7.49 30.03
CA ASN A 564 9.65 -7.53 31.25
C ASN A 564 10.43 -7.94 32.52
N THR A 565 11.73 -8.24 32.43
CA THR A 565 12.56 -8.68 33.58
C THR A 565 12.62 -7.67 34.74
N SER A 566 12.41 -6.39 34.47
CA SER A 566 12.36 -5.34 35.49
C SER A 566 10.97 -5.14 36.10
N TYR A 567 9.92 -5.64 35.44
CA TYR A 567 8.53 -5.47 35.87
C TYR A 567 8.11 -6.46 36.95
N SER A 568 8.52 -7.75 36.79
CA SER A 568 8.20 -8.79 37.76
C SER A 568 9.42 -9.70 38.00
N SER A 569 9.50 -10.25 39.22
CA SER A 569 10.51 -11.26 39.57
C SER A 569 10.15 -12.65 39.10
N ASP A 570 8.88 -12.94 38.95
CA ASP A 570 8.32 -14.25 38.62
C ASP A 570 7.12 -14.07 37.72
N PHE A 571 7.15 -14.65 36.52
CA PHE A 571 6.01 -14.65 35.60
C PHE A 571 6.17 -15.76 34.53
N GLY A 572 5.04 -16.11 33.93
CA GLY A 572 4.98 -17.00 32.80
C GLY A 572 4.16 -16.40 31.68
N ILE A 573 4.60 -16.60 30.46
CA ILE A 573 3.89 -16.18 29.24
C ILE A 573 3.64 -17.37 28.34
N PHE A 574 2.55 -17.33 27.57
CA PHE A 574 2.30 -18.32 26.54
C PHE A 574 1.70 -17.68 25.30
N GLU A 575 1.90 -18.32 24.16
CA GLU A 575 1.34 -17.91 22.88
C GLU A 575 0.95 -19.13 22.06
N ILE A 576 -0.25 -19.10 21.46
CA ILE A 576 -0.62 -20.02 20.39
C ILE A 576 -0.55 -19.25 19.08
N GLY A 577 0.43 -19.55 18.24
CA GLY A 577 0.73 -18.79 17.06
C GLY A 577 1.22 -19.63 15.88
N ARG A 578 1.34 -18.98 14.72
CA ARG A 578 1.89 -19.60 13.50
C ARG A 578 3.38 -19.41 13.40
N VAL A 579 4.04 -20.43 12.86
CA VAL A 579 5.45 -20.43 12.45
C VAL A 579 5.56 -21.00 11.03
N VAL A 580 6.67 -20.73 10.35
CA VAL A 580 6.92 -21.22 8.99
C VAL A 580 8.15 -22.12 8.99
N LYS A 581 7.98 -23.40 8.62
CA LYS A 581 9.10 -24.39 8.58
C LYS A 581 9.99 -24.24 7.34
N GLY A 582 9.49 -23.60 6.27
CA GLY A 582 10.18 -23.49 5.00
C GLY A 582 9.18 -23.21 3.88
N LEU A 583 9.61 -23.41 2.64
CA LEU A 583 8.78 -23.31 1.44
C LEU A 583 8.54 -24.70 0.85
N ASP A 584 7.35 -24.90 0.26
CA ASP A 584 7.03 -26.09 -0.51
C ASP A 584 7.60 -26.02 -1.95
N GLU A 585 7.30 -27.03 -2.77
CA GLU A 585 7.72 -27.11 -4.18
C GLU A 585 7.16 -25.99 -5.07
N ASN A 586 6.07 -25.31 -4.63
CA ASN A 586 5.43 -24.18 -5.30
C ASN A 586 5.88 -22.82 -4.72
N ASN A 587 6.89 -22.79 -3.84
CA ASN A 587 7.33 -21.62 -3.09
C ASN A 587 6.26 -21.03 -2.16
N LEU A 588 5.31 -21.84 -1.67
CA LEU A 588 4.35 -21.45 -0.65
C LEU A 588 4.89 -21.77 0.76
N CYS A 589 4.56 -20.93 1.74
CA CYS A 589 4.98 -21.14 3.12
C CYS A 589 4.33 -22.40 3.72
N ILE A 590 5.16 -23.30 4.27
CA ILE A 590 4.72 -24.44 5.08
C ILE A 590 4.46 -23.94 6.49
N GLU A 591 3.20 -23.60 6.77
CA GLU A 591 2.79 -23.07 8.09
C GLU A 591 2.52 -24.21 9.08
N GLN A 592 2.85 -23.95 10.34
CA GLN A 592 2.56 -24.83 11.48
C GLN A 592 2.02 -23.99 12.63
N LYS A 593 1.03 -24.49 13.35
CA LYS A 593 0.50 -23.85 14.55
C LYS A 593 1.15 -24.43 15.79
N LYS A 594 1.69 -23.59 16.66
CA LYS A 594 2.39 -24.03 17.86
C LYS A 594 1.88 -23.34 19.12
N LEU A 595 1.91 -24.04 20.24
CA LEU A 595 1.84 -23.49 21.57
C LEU A 595 3.26 -23.32 22.09
N ALA A 596 3.62 -22.13 22.52
CA ALA A 596 4.87 -21.86 23.23
C ALA A 596 4.56 -21.39 24.67
N ILE A 597 5.31 -21.87 25.64
CA ILE A 597 5.23 -21.46 27.05
C ILE A 597 6.63 -21.14 27.52
N THR A 598 6.81 -19.97 28.15
CA THR A 598 8.09 -19.57 28.77
C THR A 598 7.84 -19.12 30.21
N LEU A 599 8.56 -19.73 31.16
CA LEU A 599 8.54 -19.33 32.56
C LEU A 599 9.86 -18.64 32.92
N PHE A 600 9.74 -17.55 33.66
CA PHE A 600 10.84 -16.73 34.16
C PHE A 600 10.73 -16.57 35.67
N SER A 601 11.83 -16.80 36.42
CA SER A 601 11.84 -16.60 37.87
C SER A 601 13.23 -16.16 38.35
N LYS A 602 13.25 -15.18 39.27
CA LYS A 602 14.42 -14.77 40.05
C LYS A 602 14.44 -15.39 41.46
N THR A 603 13.36 -16.02 41.83
CA THR A 603 13.15 -16.56 43.20
C THR A 603 13.24 -18.07 43.24
N LYS A 604 12.92 -18.77 42.14
CA LYS A 604 12.95 -20.23 42.07
C LYS A 604 14.22 -20.71 41.38
N ASP A 605 14.78 -21.83 41.87
CA ASP A 605 15.87 -22.50 41.15
C ASP A 605 15.39 -23.14 39.85
N ILE A 606 16.32 -23.42 38.99
CA ILE A 606 16.05 -23.89 37.61
C ILE A 606 15.34 -25.26 37.60
N LYS A 607 15.66 -26.14 38.53
CA LYS A 607 15.08 -27.49 38.66
C LYS A 607 13.60 -27.38 39.01
N THR A 608 13.28 -26.59 40.07
CA THR A 608 11.91 -26.30 40.45
C THR A 608 11.08 -25.74 39.31
N LEU A 609 11.61 -24.72 38.64
CA LEU A 609 10.89 -24.07 37.54
C LEU A 609 10.66 -25.03 36.36
N TYR A 610 11.66 -25.90 36.03
CA TYR A 610 11.52 -26.91 35.00
C TYR A 610 10.40 -27.91 35.29
N PHE A 611 10.34 -28.43 36.54
CA PHE A 611 9.31 -29.37 36.90
C PHE A 611 7.93 -28.73 36.97
N GLU A 612 7.81 -27.46 37.33
CA GLU A 612 6.54 -26.71 37.25
C GLU A 612 6.05 -26.65 35.78
N LEU A 613 6.92 -26.32 34.84
CA LEU A 613 6.57 -26.31 33.41
C LEU A 613 6.17 -27.70 32.92
N ARG A 614 6.96 -28.73 33.30
CA ARG A 614 6.65 -30.12 32.94
C ARG A 614 5.28 -30.56 33.46
N ASP A 615 4.98 -30.25 34.72
CA ASP A 615 3.68 -30.61 35.35
C ASP A 615 2.51 -29.86 34.69
N MET A 616 2.69 -28.62 34.26
CA MET A 616 1.68 -27.90 33.41
C MET A 616 1.38 -28.68 32.14
N LEU A 617 2.40 -29.15 31.44
CA LEU A 617 2.23 -29.93 30.19
C LEU A 617 1.53 -31.26 30.43
N VAL A 618 1.88 -31.97 31.54
CA VAL A 618 1.22 -33.21 31.93
C VAL A 618 -0.26 -32.97 32.17
N VAL A 619 -0.61 -31.92 32.91
CA VAL A 619 -2.02 -31.54 33.17
C VAL A 619 -2.76 -31.21 31.87
N LEU A 620 -2.12 -30.49 30.91
CA LEU A 620 -2.75 -30.23 29.60
C LEU A 620 -3.09 -31.54 28.87
N ALA A 621 -2.19 -32.52 28.87
CA ALA A 621 -2.42 -33.79 28.22
C ALA A 621 -3.45 -34.66 28.97
N GLU A 622 -3.43 -34.69 30.30
CA GLU A 622 -4.37 -35.44 31.13
C GLU A 622 -5.78 -34.86 31.04
N ASP A 623 -5.94 -33.53 31.21
CA ASP A 623 -7.27 -32.90 31.22
C ASP A 623 -7.92 -32.85 29.82
N ILE A 624 -7.11 -32.76 28.72
CA ILE A 624 -7.65 -32.61 27.35
C ILE A 624 -7.68 -33.94 26.60
N LYS A 625 -6.64 -34.77 26.71
CA LYS A 625 -6.49 -36.02 25.95
C LYS A 625 -6.64 -37.28 26.81
N HIS A 626 -6.71 -37.15 28.15
CA HIS A 626 -6.75 -38.25 29.12
C HIS A 626 -5.57 -39.23 28.94
N LYS A 627 -4.36 -38.65 28.62
CA LYS A 627 -3.14 -39.40 28.36
C LYS A 627 -1.95 -38.87 29.13
N SER A 628 -1.02 -39.71 29.42
CA SER A 628 0.28 -39.34 30.00
C SER A 628 1.26 -38.89 28.88
N LEU A 629 2.17 -37.98 29.21
CA LEU A 629 3.29 -37.59 28.36
C LEU A 629 4.54 -38.40 28.67
N GLY A 630 5.28 -38.76 27.61
CA GLY A 630 6.65 -39.24 27.68
C GLY A 630 7.66 -38.11 27.43
N PHE A 631 8.84 -38.20 28.02
CA PHE A 631 9.93 -37.25 27.82
C PHE A 631 11.19 -37.98 27.44
N LYS A 632 11.67 -37.76 26.21
CA LYS A 632 12.88 -38.40 25.67
C LYS A 632 14.00 -37.39 25.53
N LYS A 633 15.24 -37.76 25.89
CA LYS A 633 16.41 -36.91 25.69
C LYS A 633 16.49 -36.42 24.24
N ALA A 634 16.68 -35.10 24.06
CA ALA A 634 16.85 -34.48 22.74
C ALA A 634 18.22 -33.81 22.61
N GLU A 635 18.66 -33.70 21.35
CA GLU A 635 19.81 -32.87 20.98
C GLU A 635 19.36 -31.48 20.57
N PRO A 636 20.08 -30.41 20.94
CA PRO A 636 19.70 -29.06 20.61
C PRO A 636 19.79 -28.81 19.10
N THR A 637 18.75 -28.14 18.58
CA THR A 637 18.66 -27.71 17.17
C THR A 637 18.69 -26.19 17.03
N HIS A 638 18.51 -25.48 18.14
CA HIS A 638 18.51 -24.02 18.19
C HIS A 638 19.52 -23.47 19.23
N SER A 639 20.07 -22.30 18.95
CA SER A 639 21.09 -21.65 19.78
C SER A 639 20.60 -21.25 21.19
N TYR A 640 19.30 -21.16 21.41
CA TYR A 640 18.71 -20.86 22.72
C TYR A 640 18.45 -22.10 23.58
N GLU A 641 18.62 -23.30 23.03
CA GLU A 641 18.39 -24.57 23.72
C GLU A 641 19.60 -25.01 24.55
N HIS A 642 19.31 -25.55 25.71
CA HIS A 642 20.39 -26.04 26.60
C HIS A 642 21.02 -27.32 26.06
N PRO A 643 22.36 -27.45 25.99
CA PRO A 643 23.02 -28.60 25.36
C PRO A 643 22.78 -29.94 26.06
N VAL A 644 22.32 -29.89 27.32
CA VAL A 644 22.13 -31.12 28.12
C VAL A 644 20.67 -31.27 28.58
N ASN A 645 19.98 -30.17 28.94
CA ASN A 645 18.65 -30.20 29.55
C ASN A 645 17.56 -29.82 28.54
N LEU A 646 17.41 -30.65 27.51
CA LEU A 646 16.42 -30.59 26.47
C LEU A 646 15.79 -31.96 26.26
N TYR A 647 14.44 -31.98 26.16
CA TYR A 647 13.70 -33.22 25.99
C TYR A 647 12.60 -33.04 24.93
N THR A 648 12.40 -34.05 24.10
CA THR A 648 11.25 -34.21 23.23
C THR A 648 10.05 -34.61 24.06
N ILE A 649 8.91 -33.99 23.82
CA ILE A 649 7.62 -34.31 24.40
C ILE A 649 6.94 -35.32 23.50
N MET A 650 6.51 -36.46 24.08
CA MET A 650 5.90 -37.56 23.38
C MET A 650 4.47 -37.81 23.89
N ILE A 651 3.54 -38.09 22.98
CA ILE A 651 2.21 -38.64 23.26
C ILE A 651 2.01 -39.86 22.35
N ASP A 652 1.60 -41.03 22.88
CA ASP A 652 1.44 -42.29 22.13
C ASP A 652 2.67 -42.68 21.29
N ASN A 653 3.88 -42.37 21.73
CA ASN A 653 5.17 -42.55 21.02
C ASN A 653 5.37 -41.61 19.82
N GLU A 654 4.45 -40.67 19.57
CA GLU A 654 4.60 -39.61 18.57
C GLU A 654 5.21 -38.35 19.21
N GLU A 655 6.11 -37.72 18.48
CA GLU A 655 6.72 -36.45 18.91
C GLU A 655 5.73 -35.30 18.68
N ILE A 656 5.44 -34.56 19.76
CA ILE A 656 4.56 -33.38 19.67
C ILE A 656 5.25 -32.05 19.99
N GLY A 657 6.50 -32.05 20.43
CA GLY A 657 7.21 -30.81 20.76
C GLY A 657 8.45 -31.00 21.62
N THR A 658 8.94 -29.93 22.19
CA THR A 658 10.13 -29.90 23.03
C THR A 658 9.89 -29.13 24.34
N ILE A 659 10.60 -29.55 25.41
CA ILE A 659 10.72 -28.84 26.70
C ILE A 659 12.19 -28.74 27.08
N GLY A 660 12.62 -27.57 27.54
CA GLY A 660 14.00 -27.37 27.91
C GLY A 660 14.28 -26.18 28.81
N ILE A 661 15.53 -26.14 29.24
CA ILE A 661 16.11 -24.97 29.91
C ILE A 661 16.69 -24.06 28.82
N VAL A 662 16.59 -22.75 28.98
CA VAL A 662 17.24 -21.79 28.09
C VAL A 662 18.75 -21.89 28.22
N HIS A 663 19.48 -21.84 27.08
CA HIS A 663 20.91 -21.91 27.06
C HIS A 663 21.58 -20.91 28.02
N PRO A 664 22.57 -21.29 28.84
CA PRO A 664 23.13 -20.41 29.88
C PRO A 664 23.68 -19.07 29.37
N THR A 665 24.19 -19.01 28.13
CA THR A 665 24.64 -17.74 27.53
C THR A 665 23.51 -16.80 27.23
N VAL A 666 22.35 -17.30 26.76
CA VAL A 666 21.13 -16.54 26.51
C VAL A 666 20.49 -16.14 27.82
N GLY A 667 20.36 -17.07 28.78
CA GLY A 667 19.83 -16.81 30.11
C GLY A 667 20.55 -15.67 30.82
N LYS A 668 21.89 -15.64 30.79
CA LYS A 668 22.70 -14.53 31.37
C LYS A 668 22.44 -13.17 30.70
N LYS A 669 22.04 -13.13 29.43
CA LYS A 669 21.69 -11.89 28.70
C LYS A 669 20.26 -11.44 29.00
N LEU A 670 19.37 -12.39 29.33
CA LEU A 670 18.04 -12.07 29.85
C LEU A 670 18.15 -11.44 31.24
N ASP A 671 18.66 -12.19 32.21
CA ASP A 671 18.95 -11.72 33.57
C ASP A 671 19.99 -12.66 34.21
N LYS A 672 21.00 -12.09 34.92
CA LYS A 672 22.12 -12.85 35.49
C LYS A 672 21.71 -13.79 36.65
N LYS A 673 20.57 -13.54 37.29
CA LYS A 673 20.11 -14.26 38.47
C LYS A 673 18.86 -15.09 38.22
N ALA A 674 18.28 -15.02 37.02
CA ALA A 674 17.01 -15.68 36.75
C ALA A 674 17.21 -17.09 36.19
N SER A 675 16.24 -17.93 36.51
CA SER A 675 15.96 -19.22 35.90
C SER A 675 14.95 -19.00 34.77
N VAL A 676 15.20 -19.60 33.59
CA VAL A 676 14.27 -19.50 32.45
C VAL A 676 14.14 -20.86 31.78
N VAL A 677 12.90 -21.30 31.60
CA VAL A 677 12.55 -22.57 30.96
C VAL A 677 11.49 -22.33 29.89
N PHE A 678 11.43 -23.22 28.92
CA PHE A 678 10.49 -23.12 27.80
C PHE A 678 9.92 -24.49 27.40
N ALA A 679 8.76 -24.46 26.78
CA ALA A 679 8.20 -25.58 26.01
C ALA A 679 7.56 -25.06 24.73
N GLU A 680 7.66 -25.84 23.66
CA GLU A 680 7.00 -25.56 22.39
C GLU A 680 6.33 -26.83 21.85
N ILE A 681 5.03 -26.80 21.57
CA ILE A 681 4.21 -27.94 21.17
C ILE A 681 3.56 -27.66 19.82
N ASP A 682 3.60 -28.65 18.91
CA ASP A 682 2.83 -28.67 17.69
C ASP A 682 1.34 -28.89 18.01
N MET A 683 0.52 -27.89 17.74
CA MET A 683 -0.91 -27.94 18.05
C MET A 683 -1.68 -28.93 17.18
N ASN A 684 -1.21 -29.19 15.94
CA ASN A 684 -1.82 -30.18 15.07
C ASN A 684 -1.50 -31.59 15.59
N ALA A 685 -0.23 -31.89 15.86
CA ALA A 685 0.18 -33.18 16.41
C ALA A 685 -0.50 -33.46 17.77
N PHE A 686 -0.61 -32.46 18.65
CA PHE A 686 -1.38 -32.59 19.89
C PHE A 686 -2.87 -32.87 19.66
N THR A 687 -3.47 -32.20 18.67
CA THR A 687 -4.90 -32.37 18.34
C THR A 687 -5.16 -33.73 17.70
N ASP A 688 -4.30 -34.19 16.82
CA ASP A 688 -4.43 -35.46 16.09
C ASP A 688 -4.25 -36.69 17.02
N ALA A 689 -3.58 -36.51 18.16
CA ALA A 689 -3.53 -37.53 19.20
C ALA A 689 -4.95 -37.86 19.69
N GLN A 690 -5.30 -39.14 19.61
CA GLN A 690 -6.64 -39.61 19.99
C GLN A 690 -6.90 -39.38 21.49
N THR A 691 -8.05 -38.79 21.81
CA THR A 691 -8.49 -38.67 23.21
C THR A 691 -8.86 -40.04 23.78
N ALA A 692 -8.25 -40.47 24.88
CA ALA A 692 -8.58 -41.71 25.53
C ALA A 692 -9.96 -41.62 26.25
N PRO A 693 -10.72 -42.69 26.30
CA PRO A 693 -11.97 -42.70 27.05
C PRO A 693 -11.68 -42.53 28.54
N ILE A 694 -12.55 -41.80 29.23
CA ILE A 694 -12.49 -41.71 30.70
C ILE A 694 -12.92 -43.06 31.27
N VAL A 695 -12.02 -43.70 31.99
CA VAL A 695 -12.27 -44.93 32.71
C VAL A 695 -12.35 -44.61 34.21
N TYR A 696 -13.51 -44.81 34.78
CA TYR A 696 -13.65 -44.69 36.23
C TYR A 696 -13.10 -45.94 36.91
N ASP A 697 -12.07 -45.79 37.76
CA ASP A 697 -11.55 -46.84 38.63
C ASP A 697 -11.98 -46.52 40.08
N GLU A 698 -12.82 -47.41 40.65
CA GLU A 698 -13.34 -47.19 42.00
C GLU A 698 -12.21 -47.32 43.02
N PRO A 699 -12.00 -46.31 43.88
CA PRO A 699 -10.99 -46.39 44.91
C PRO A 699 -11.16 -47.66 45.78
N SER A 700 -10.05 -48.35 46.02
CA SER A 700 -10.08 -49.55 46.88
C SER A 700 -10.62 -49.22 48.27
N LYS A 701 -11.51 -50.06 48.76
CA LYS A 701 -12.00 -50.06 50.18
C LYS A 701 -11.00 -50.67 51.14
N PHE A 702 -9.94 -51.29 50.61
CA PHE A 702 -8.92 -51.97 51.40
C PHE A 702 -7.66 -51.09 51.46
N PRO A 703 -6.95 -51.11 52.61
CA PRO A 703 -5.76 -50.27 52.77
C PRO A 703 -4.65 -50.66 51.81
N PRO A 704 -3.94 -49.68 51.19
CA PRO A 704 -2.77 -49.96 50.40
C PRO A 704 -1.58 -50.43 51.25
N ILE A 705 -0.61 -51.05 50.60
CA ILE A 705 0.71 -51.38 51.18
C ILE A 705 1.73 -50.57 50.38
N ASP A 706 2.45 -49.66 51.05
CA ASP A 706 3.57 -48.91 50.47
C ASP A 706 4.88 -49.67 50.71
N TYR A 707 5.71 -49.78 49.71
CA TYR A 707 7.01 -50.37 49.76
C TYR A 707 8.06 -49.47 49.20
N ASP A 708 9.01 -49.00 50.05
CA ASP A 708 10.07 -48.09 49.63
C ASP A 708 11.37 -48.85 49.42
N ILE A 709 11.99 -48.60 48.26
CA ILE A 709 13.39 -49.07 48.00
C ILE A 709 14.26 -47.87 47.61
N SER A 710 15.48 -47.86 48.16
CA SER A 710 16.52 -46.93 47.69
C SER A 710 17.50 -47.69 46.82
N VAL A 711 17.74 -47.21 45.65
CA VAL A 711 18.60 -47.83 44.64
C VAL A 711 19.69 -46.89 44.16
N VAL A 712 20.89 -47.44 43.89
CA VAL A 712 22.00 -46.72 43.28
C VAL A 712 21.89 -46.88 41.74
N VAL A 713 21.78 -45.77 41.06
CA VAL A 713 21.56 -45.75 39.60
C VAL A 713 22.86 -45.38 38.92
N PRO A 714 23.33 -46.19 37.94
CA PRO A 714 24.44 -45.84 37.09
C PRO A 714 24.18 -44.57 36.24
N GLU A 715 25.22 -43.72 36.07
CA GLU A 715 25.10 -42.43 35.33
C GLU A 715 24.48 -42.51 33.91
N LYS A 716 24.53 -43.70 33.29
CA LYS A 716 24.04 -43.91 31.92
C LYS A 716 22.57 -44.30 31.81
N LEU A 717 21.90 -44.56 32.96
CA LEU A 717 20.49 -45.00 32.97
C LEU A 717 19.57 -43.87 33.31
N PHE A 718 18.47 -43.82 32.59
CA PHE A 718 17.36 -42.88 32.82
C PHE A 718 16.26 -43.56 33.65
N PHE A 719 15.39 -42.77 34.27
CA PHE A 719 14.25 -43.28 35.05
C PHE A 719 13.30 -44.15 34.18
N GLU A 720 13.21 -43.89 32.91
CA GLU A 720 12.46 -44.71 31.92
C GLU A 720 13.02 -46.13 31.86
N ASP A 721 14.34 -46.32 31.93
CA ASP A 721 14.95 -47.65 31.93
C ASP A 721 14.68 -48.41 33.20
N LEU A 722 14.63 -47.67 34.36
CA LEU A 722 14.21 -48.25 35.64
C LEU A 722 12.75 -48.67 35.58
N SER A 723 11.87 -47.82 35.07
CA SER A 723 10.40 -48.06 35.00
C SER A 723 10.03 -49.31 34.21
N LYS A 724 10.78 -49.68 33.17
CA LYS A 724 10.62 -50.93 32.42
C LYS A 724 10.75 -52.17 33.29
N CYS A 725 11.45 -52.07 34.46
CA CYS A 725 11.64 -53.21 35.36
C CYS A 725 10.39 -53.59 36.13
N TRP A 726 9.38 -52.69 36.29
CA TRP A 726 8.16 -52.96 37.02
C TRP A 726 6.86 -52.76 36.22
N ILE A 727 6.93 -52.14 35.03
CA ILE A 727 5.73 -52.05 34.17
C ILE A 727 5.23 -53.45 33.79
N GLY A 728 3.94 -53.66 34.01
CA GLY A 728 3.28 -54.93 33.77
C GLY A 728 3.58 -56.01 34.81
N LYS A 729 4.22 -55.69 35.98
CA LYS A 729 4.45 -56.60 37.07
C LYS A 729 3.34 -56.50 38.14
N GLY A 730 3.20 -57.56 38.96
CA GLY A 730 2.23 -57.58 40.06
C GLY A 730 0.77 -57.75 39.64
N GLU A 731 0.42 -58.30 38.42
CA GLU A 731 -0.94 -58.69 37.99
C GLU A 731 -2.06 -57.74 38.46
N GLY A 732 -1.86 -56.42 38.31
CA GLY A 732 -2.85 -55.38 38.64
C GLY A 732 -2.90 -54.98 40.12
N ILE A 733 -2.09 -55.52 41.00
CA ILE A 733 -2.01 -55.07 42.41
C ILE A 733 -1.01 -53.88 42.58
N LEU A 734 -0.01 -53.74 41.76
CA LEU A 734 0.84 -52.53 41.72
C LEU A 734 0.07 -51.39 41.03
N LYS A 735 -0.34 -50.39 41.83
CA LYS A 735 -1.19 -49.29 41.38
C LYS A 735 -0.42 -48.02 41.02
N GLY A 736 0.67 -47.78 41.71
CA GLY A 736 1.45 -46.59 41.51
C GLY A 736 2.93 -46.72 41.91
N THR A 737 3.75 -45.85 41.34
CA THR A 737 5.13 -45.66 41.73
C THR A 737 5.41 -44.16 41.84
N LYS A 738 6.20 -43.80 42.89
CA LYS A 738 6.53 -42.40 43.19
C LYS A 738 7.97 -42.29 43.62
N ILE A 739 8.69 -41.32 43.11
CA ILE A 739 10.02 -40.94 43.62
C ILE A 739 9.80 -40.21 44.96
N VAL A 740 10.36 -40.76 46.03
CA VAL A 740 10.22 -40.19 47.38
C VAL A 740 11.39 -39.26 47.70
N ASP A 741 12.58 -39.66 47.29
CA ASP A 741 13.82 -38.91 47.55
C ASP A 741 14.87 -39.17 46.50
N THR A 742 15.77 -38.21 46.29
CA THR A 742 16.97 -38.35 45.48
C THR A 742 18.19 -37.90 46.27
N TYR A 743 19.22 -38.67 46.24
CA TYR A 743 20.47 -38.34 46.90
C TYR A 743 21.65 -38.42 45.89
N ASP A 744 22.23 -37.26 45.60
CA ASP A 744 23.28 -37.10 44.61
C ASP A 744 24.57 -36.62 45.27
N THR A 745 25.68 -37.35 45.01
CA THR A 745 27.04 -36.93 45.32
C THR A 745 27.91 -37.09 44.09
N ASP A 746 29.14 -36.61 44.14
CA ASP A 746 30.10 -36.75 43.01
C ASP A 746 30.33 -38.21 42.56
N THR A 747 30.00 -39.21 43.41
CA THR A 747 30.26 -40.61 43.15
C THR A 747 29.07 -41.53 43.27
N VAL A 748 27.94 -41.08 43.81
CA VAL A 748 26.76 -41.90 44.05
C VAL A 748 25.49 -41.16 43.74
N HIS A 749 24.74 -41.68 42.76
CA HIS A 749 23.38 -41.24 42.46
C HIS A 749 22.38 -42.28 42.98
N SER A 750 21.54 -41.90 43.96
CA SER A 750 20.60 -42.79 44.57
C SER A 750 19.20 -42.22 44.49
N ILE A 751 18.22 -43.06 44.17
CA ILE A 751 16.80 -42.70 44.13
C ILE A 751 16.03 -43.62 45.07
N THR A 752 15.15 -43.03 45.88
CA THR A 752 14.18 -43.77 46.67
C THR A 752 12.86 -43.80 45.95
N ILE A 753 12.38 -44.98 45.65
CA ILE A 753 11.14 -45.21 44.89
C ILE A 753 10.16 -45.89 45.82
N ARG A 754 8.94 -45.31 45.91
CA ARG A 754 7.79 -45.92 46.60
C ARG A 754 6.97 -46.68 45.57
N PHE A 755 6.60 -47.88 45.89
CA PHE A 755 5.65 -48.72 45.17
C PHE A 755 4.40 -48.86 45.99
N GLU A 756 3.25 -48.47 45.44
CA GLU A 756 1.93 -48.54 46.08
C GLU A 756 1.19 -49.78 45.58
N PHE A 757 0.84 -50.71 46.50
CA PHE A 757 0.10 -51.92 46.16
C PHE A 757 -1.27 -51.91 46.77
N SER A 758 -2.33 -52.17 45.99
CA SER A 758 -3.67 -52.32 46.51
C SER A 758 -4.50 -53.26 45.61
N SER A 759 -5.55 -53.85 46.20
CA SER A 759 -6.53 -54.63 45.48
C SER A 759 -7.94 -54.10 45.78
N ALA A 760 -8.80 -54.02 44.76
CA ALA A 760 -10.22 -53.67 44.95
C ALA A 760 -11.04 -54.76 45.59
N GLU A 761 -10.56 -56.03 45.62
CA GLU A 761 -11.31 -57.16 46.08
C GLU A 761 -11.01 -57.60 47.54
N ARG A 762 -9.77 -57.34 48.01
CA ARG A 762 -9.32 -57.84 49.32
C ARG A 762 -8.11 -57.09 49.87
N THR A 763 -7.86 -57.23 51.16
CA THR A 763 -6.59 -56.81 51.76
C THR A 763 -5.45 -57.69 51.25
N LEU A 764 -4.36 -57.09 50.77
CA LEU A 764 -3.16 -57.79 50.29
C LEU A 764 -2.36 -58.39 51.48
N ALA A 765 -1.81 -59.57 51.26
CA ALA A 765 -0.84 -60.14 52.22
C ALA A 765 0.57 -59.61 51.93
N SER A 766 1.35 -59.28 52.95
CA SER A 766 2.72 -58.81 52.81
C SER A 766 3.64 -59.73 51.98
N ALA A 767 3.41 -61.05 52.06
CA ALA A 767 4.16 -62.06 51.30
C ALA A 767 3.91 -61.94 49.75
N GLU A 768 2.70 -61.53 49.36
CA GLU A 768 2.35 -61.33 47.93
C GLU A 768 3.10 -60.12 47.36
N VAL A 769 3.09 -59.00 48.13
CA VAL A 769 3.80 -57.77 47.76
C VAL A 769 5.28 -58.02 47.70
N GLN A 770 5.83 -58.77 48.70
CA GLN A 770 7.27 -59.12 48.70
C GLN A 770 7.69 -59.91 47.46
N THR A 771 6.86 -60.86 47.02
CA THR A 771 7.16 -61.63 45.80
C THR A 771 7.30 -60.75 44.58
N VAL A 772 6.40 -59.72 44.40
CA VAL A 772 6.48 -58.75 43.31
C VAL A 772 7.71 -57.84 43.46
N MET A 773 8.00 -57.41 44.67
CA MET A 773 9.17 -56.56 44.93
C MET A 773 10.47 -57.34 44.68
N ASP A 774 10.59 -58.61 45.04
CA ASP A 774 11.74 -59.42 44.74
C ASP A 774 11.96 -59.56 43.23
N GLU A 775 10.90 -59.72 42.44
CA GLU A 775 11.00 -59.70 40.97
C GLU A 775 11.44 -58.37 40.43
N ILE A 776 10.92 -57.26 40.92
CA ILE A 776 11.30 -55.91 40.53
C ILE A 776 12.78 -55.67 40.83
N ILE A 777 13.21 -56.01 42.03
CA ILE A 777 14.62 -55.89 42.46
C ILE A 777 15.54 -56.73 41.62
N ALA A 778 15.16 -57.95 41.30
CA ALA A 778 15.89 -58.84 40.40
C ALA A 778 16.03 -58.26 38.99
N ASN A 779 14.98 -57.59 38.46
CA ASN A 779 15.01 -56.91 37.13
C ASN A 779 15.90 -55.64 37.18
N LEU A 780 15.86 -54.86 38.22
CA LEU A 780 16.74 -53.71 38.45
C LEU A 780 18.22 -54.16 38.49
N ALA A 781 18.50 -55.24 39.20
CA ALA A 781 19.86 -55.78 39.25
C ALA A 781 20.43 -56.23 37.88
N LYS A 782 19.57 -56.73 36.95
CA LYS A 782 19.99 -57.12 35.58
C LYS A 782 20.49 -55.93 34.76
N ILE A 783 20.01 -54.71 35.05
CA ILE A 783 20.47 -53.48 34.36
C ILE A 783 21.52 -52.71 35.16
N GLY A 784 22.06 -53.33 36.21
CA GLY A 784 23.16 -52.79 37.02
C GLY A 784 22.71 -51.82 38.13
N VAL A 785 21.41 -51.78 38.44
CA VAL A 785 20.85 -50.98 39.54
C VAL A 785 20.76 -51.82 40.79
N ASN A 786 21.45 -51.42 41.84
CA ASN A 786 21.55 -52.17 43.10
C ASN A 786 20.87 -51.43 44.25
N LEU A 787 20.35 -52.16 45.22
CA LEU A 787 19.87 -51.57 46.45
C LEU A 787 20.99 -50.84 47.17
N ARG A 788 20.68 -49.67 47.72
CA ARG A 788 21.59 -48.88 48.56
C ARG A 788 21.70 -49.42 49.95
#